data_339b85c665facf5507073c8b86206aaf
#
_entry.id   339b85c665facf5507073c8b86206aaf
#
_cell.length_a   1.000
_cell.length_b   1.000
_cell.length_c   1.000
_cell.angle_alpha   90.00
_cell.angle_beta   90.00
_cell.angle_gamma   90.00
#
_symmetry.space_group_name_H-M   'P 1'
#
loop_
_entity.id
_entity.type
_entity.pdbx_description
1 polymer ?
#
loop_
_entity_poly.entity_id
_entity_poly.type
_entity_poly.pdbx_seq_one_letter_code
_entity_poly.pdbx_strand_id
1 'polypeptide(L)'
;MTIPDKQYIDWLVEQSMLNAARQRSKTYSGQGRLWQRPFAQARPRDASAIASVWFTAYPASIITREGGTVLEALGDEKLWHALSEIGIQGIHNGPLKLSGGLQGRNRTPSVDGNFDRISFGIDPELGTEAQLQNLSRIAAAHNAVVIDDVIPSHTGKGADFRLAELAYEDYPGLYHMVEIREEDWPLLPDVPPGRDSVNLMPEVVDQLKDKHYIVGQLQRVIFFEPGVKETDWSATTVVQGVDGKARRWVYLHYFKEGQPSLNWLDPSFAAQQMIIGDALHAIDVMGARVLRLDANGFLGVERKAEGTAWSESHPLSITGNQLLGGAIRKAGGFSFQELNLTLDDIAAMGHGGADLSYDFITRPAYQHALVTGTTEFLRLMLRQVHAFGIDPASLIHAMQNHDELTLELVHFWTLHAHDTYHYQGQTFPGNILREHIREEMYEHLAGEHAPYNLKFVTNGVSCTSASIITAALGIRDLDAITEADVKQIQHVHLLLVMFNAMQPGVFALSGWDLVGALTLPAEQVQHLMQDGDTRWIHRGAYDLVDLDPDAEVSAGGMPRPKALYGSLVEQLQRPDSFASQLKKILSVRRAYDIAASRQILIPDVQHPGLLVMVHELPAGKGTQITALNFSNETLVETLHLPGIAPGPVVDIINERVEGDLTDQGEFTITLDAYEGLALRVVSAIV
;
A
#
# COMPACT_ATOMS: atom_id res chain seq x y z
N MET A 1 -2.63 -29.99 -32.94
CA MET A 1 -1.78 -29.56 -31.81
C MET A 1 -0.90 -30.73 -31.40
N THR A 2 0.36 -30.52 -31.14
CA THR A 2 1.32 -31.55 -30.69
C THR A 2 1.37 -31.59 -29.16
N ILE A 3 1.54 -32.78 -28.60
CA ILE A 3 1.82 -32.94 -27.15
C ILE A 3 3.06 -32.10 -26.81
N PRO A 4 3.06 -31.37 -25.66
CA PRO A 4 4.19 -30.55 -25.30
C PRO A 4 5.50 -31.35 -25.22
N ASP A 5 6.57 -30.76 -25.73
CA ASP A 5 7.90 -31.36 -25.68
C ASP A 5 8.33 -31.56 -24.21
N LYS A 6 8.88 -32.72 -23.92
CA LYS A 6 9.37 -33.05 -22.57
C LYS A 6 10.40 -32.02 -22.07
N GLN A 7 11.29 -31.51 -22.94
CA GLN A 7 12.27 -30.51 -22.57
C GLN A 7 11.61 -29.19 -22.12
N TYR A 8 10.48 -28.84 -22.72
CA TYR A 8 9.70 -27.67 -22.31
C TYR A 8 9.03 -27.89 -20.95
N ILE A 9 8.47 -29.07 -20.70
CA ILE A 9 7.91 -29.41 -19.38
C ILE A 9 8.98 -29.38 -18.31
N ASP A 10 10.13 -30.02 -18.53
CA ASP A 10 11.26 -30.05 -17.58
C ASP A 10 11.73 -28.60 -17.26
N TRP A 11 11.83 -27.74 -18.27
CA TRP A 11 12.17 -26.33 -18.09
C TRP A 11 11.12 -25.57 -17.31
N LEU A 12 9.83 -25.76 -17.56
CA LEU A 12 8.75 -25.16 -16.77
C LEU A 12 8.84 -25.59 -15.30
N VAL A 13 9.09 -26.87 -15.02
CA VAL A 13 9.24 -27.39 -13.65
C VAL A 13 10.44 -26.73 -12.94
N GLU A 14 11.54 -26.49 -13.64
CA GLU A 14 12.69 -25.76 -13.11
C GLU A 14 12.37 -24.30 -12.79
N GLN A 15 11.56 -23.64 -13.61
CA GLN A 15 11.12 -22.25 -13.39
C GLN A 15 9.97 -22.10 -12.41
N SER A 16 9.34 -23.18 -11.96
CA SER A 16 8.15 -23.14 -11.09
C SER A 16 8.45 -22.63 -9.69
N MET A 17 7.69 -21.60 -9.24
CA MET A 17 7.74 -21.11 -7.86
C MET A 17 7.23 -22.15 -6.86
N LEU A 18 6.19 -22.92 -7.22
CA LEU A 18 5.68 -24.01 -6.37
C LEU A 18 6.73 -25.09 -6.15
N ASN A 19 7.44 -25.48 -7.22
CA ASN A 19 8.55 -26.45 -7.09
C ASN A 19 9.68 -25.86 -6.23
N ALA A 20 10.07 -24.61 -6.41
CA ALA A 20 11.05 -23.93 -5.58
C ALA A 20 10.63 -23.89 -4.10
N ALA A 21 9.37 -23.59 -3.80
CA ALA A 21 8.82 -23.61 -2.45
C ALA A 21 8.88 -25.00 -1.82
N ARG A 22 8.50 -26.03 -2.58
CA ARG A 22 8.58 -27.46 -2.15
C ARG A 22 10.02 -27.89 -1.85
N GLN A 23 10.99 -27.50 -2.65
CA GLN A 23 12.40 -27.78 -2.39
C GLN A 23 12.90 -27.05 -1.12
N ARG A 24 12.52 -25.77 -0.96
CA ARG A 24 12.88 -24.99 0.21
C ARG A 24 12.29 -25.58 1.50
N SER A 25 11.04 -26.02 1.48
CA SER A 25 10.42 -26.64 2.66
C SER A 25 11.19 -27.87 3.16
N LYS A 26 11.78 -28.64 2.25
CA LYS A 26 12.64 -29.77 2.61
C LYS A 26 13.90 -29.31 3.35
N THR A 27 14.48 -28.17 2.97
CA THR A 27 15.65 -27.59 3.65
C THR A 27 15.34 -27.17 5.08
N TYR A 28 14.13 -26.69 5.33
CA TYR A 28 13.71 -26.22 6.66
C TYR A 28 13.07 -27.32 7.54
N SER A 29 12.69 -28.43 6.97
CA SER A 29 12.07 -29.53 7.71
C SER A 29 12.95 -30.02 8.84
N GLY A 30 12.41 -30.06 10.06
CA GLY A 30 13.11 -30.49 11.26
C GLY A 30 14.09 -29.48 11.85
N GLN A 31 14.24 -28.29 11.30
CA GLN A 31 15.16 -27.27 11.79
C GLN A 31 14.49 -26.31 12.76
N GLY A 32 14.83 -26.36 14.05
CA GLY A 32 14.26 -25.51 15.10
C GLY A 32 14.66 -24.03 14.99
N ARG A 33 15.62 -23.65 14.17
CA ARG A 33 16.07 -22.25 13.98
C ARG A 33 14.98 -21.31 13.49
N LEU A 34 13.94 -21.86 12.83
CA LEU A 34 12.79 -21.09 12.38
C LEU A 34 11.87 -20.64 13.53
N TRP A 35 12.01 -21.19 14.72
CA TRP A 35 11.15 -20.96 15.87
C TRP A 35 11.71 -19.83 16.73
N GLN A 36 11.79 -18.63 16.17
CA GLN A 36 12.46 -17.51 16.81
C GLN A 36 11.55 -16.67 17.70
N ARG A 37 10.23 -16.68 17.46
CA ARG A 37 9.27 -15.82 18.19
C ARG A 37 7.95 -16.54 18.46
N PRO A 38 7.18 -16.10 19.49
CA PRO A 38 5.77 -16.43 19.62
C PRO A 38 5.02 -15.95 18.37
N PHE A 39 4.16 -16.79 17.80
CA PHE A 39 3.59 -16.56 16.47
C PHE A 39 2.06 -16.49 16.41
N ALA A 40 1.36 -16.85 17.49
CA ALA A 40 -0.09 -17.02 17.47
C ALA A 40 -0.87 -15.70 17.31
N GLN A 41 -0.33 -14.59 17.78
CA GLN A 41 -1.00 -13.29 17.80
C GLN A 41 -0.20 -12.22 17.08
N ALA A 42 -0.90 -11.26 16.47
CA ALA A 42 -0.30 -10.06 15.92
C ALA A 42 0.39 -9.23 17.01
N ARG A 43 1.51 -8.57 16.64
CA ARG A 43 2.37 -7.82 17.55
C ARG A 43 2.73 -6.46 16.98
N PRO A 44 1.77 -5.54 16.86
CA PRO A 44 1.98 -4.25 16.18
C PRO A 44 3.07 -3.41 16.85
N ARG A 45 3.12 -3.37 18.19
CA ARG A 45 4.14 -2.59 18.92
C ARG A 45 5.54 -3.18 18.79
N ASP A 46 5.67 -4.51 18.69
CA ASP A 46 6.96 -5.16 18.44
C ASP A 46 7.43 -4.89 16.99
N ALA A 47 6.49 -4.88 16.03
CA ALA A 47 6.78 -4.56 14.64
C ALA A 47 7.23 -3.09 14.47
N SER A 48 6.48 -2.14 15.04
CA SER A 48 6.82 -0.71 14.99
C SER A 48 8.10 -0.37 15.79
N ALA A 49 8.45 -1.16 16.80
CA ALA A 49 9.71 -0.99 17.56
C ALA A 49 10.96 -1.34 16.70
N ILE A 50 10.82 -2.22 15.70
CA ILE A 50 11.92 -2.52 14.77
C ILE A 50 12.15 -1.35 13.82
N ALA A 51 11.08 -0.79 13.25
CA ALA A 51 11.13 0.36 12.37
C ALA A 51 9.80 1.13 12.45
N SER A 52 9.84 2.30 13.06
CA SER A 52 8.66 3.15 13.22
C SER A 52 8.48 4.17 12.09
N VAL A 53 9.48 4.32 11.23
CA VAL A 53 9.47 5.22 10.07
C VAL A 53 10.09 4.52 8.88
N TRP A 54 9.34 4.46 7.78
CA TRP A 54 9.77 3.79 6.56
C TRP A 54 9.82 4.74 5.37
N PHE A 55 10.77 4.47 4.50
CA PHE A 55 10.84 5.03 3.16
C PHE A 55 10.34 3.98 2.16
N THR A 56 9.34 4.32 1.35
CA THR A 56 8.86 3.46 0.28
C THR A 56 9.51 3.86 -1.04
N ALA A 57 10.31 2.97 -1.59
CA ALA A 57 10.91 3.09 -2.90
C ALA A 57 10.01 2.43 -3.97
N TYR A 58 9.89 3.06 -5.12
CA TYR A 58 9.27 2.45 -6.29
C TYR A 58 10.35 2.19 -7.35
N PRO A 59 10.69 0.92 -7.65
CA PRO A 59 11.88 0.57 -8.43
C PRO A 59 11.96 1.25 -9.80
N ALA A 60 10.82 1.33 -10.52
CA ALA A 60 10.77 1.96 -11.83
C ALA A 60 11.11 3.46 -11.83
N SER A 61 10.99 4.13 -10.66
CA SER A 61 11.25 5.57 -10.52
C SER A 61 12.65 5.92 -10.01
N ILE A 62 13.48 4.93 -9.71
CA ILE A 62 14.82 5.19 -9.17
C ILE A 62 15.79 5.59 -10.27
N ILE A 63 16.42 6.75 -10.11
CA ILE A 63 17.58 7.15 -10.94
C ILE A 63 18.81 6.44 -10.39
N THR A 64 19.58 5.83 -11.28
CA THR A 64 20.82 5.08 -10.97
C THR A 64 22.02 5.78 -11.60
N ARG A 65 23.22 5.46 -11.15
CA ARG A 65 24.42 5.82 -11.91
C ARG A 65 24.41 5.16 -13.28
N GLU A 66 25.10 5.71 -14.24
CA GLU A 66 25.25 5.12 -15.57
C GLU A 66 25.73 3.66 -15.46
N GLY A 67 24.95 2.73 -16.03
CA GLY A 67 25.22 1.28 -15.98
C GLY A 67 25.00 0.63 -14.61
N GLY A 68 24.52 1.35 -13.61
CA GLY A 68 24.17 0.82 -12.29
C GLY A 68 22.78 0.21 -12.24
N THR A 69 22.50 -0.59 -11.21
CA THR A 69 21.19 -1.19 -10.96
C THR A 69 20.41 -0.42 -9.88
N VAL A 70 19.10 -0.64 -9.84
CA VAL A 70 18.21 -0.09 -8.79
C VAL A 70 18.67 -0.53 -7.39
N LEU A 71 19.04 -1.80 -7.23
CA LEU A 71 19.49 -2.33 -5.94
C LEU A 71 20.85 -1.76 -5.50
N GLU A 72 21.74 -1.39 -6.44
CA GLU A 72 22.95 -0.65 -6.11
C GLU A 72 22.62 0.78 -5.67
N ALA A 73 21.70 1.47 -6.35
CA ALA A 73 21.28 2.80 -5.96
C ALA A 73 20.63 2.82 -4.57
N LEU A 74 19.76 1.86 -4.27
CA LEU A 74 19.15 1.73 -2.95
C LEU A 74 20.13 1.27 -1.86
N GLY A 75 21.23 0.58 -2.24
CA GLY A 75 22.32 0.20 -1.35
C GLY A 75 23.45 1.25 -1.24
N ASP A 76 23.27 2.45 -1.75
CA ASP A 76 24.29 3.49 -1.70
C ASP A 76 24.48 4.03 -0.27
N GLU A 77 25.73 4.10 0.19
CA GLU A 77 26.09 4.56 1.54
C GLU A 77 25.69 6.02 1.78
N LYS A 78 25.70 6.89 0.74
CA LYS A 78 25.22 8.29 0.89
C LYS A 78 23.72 8.32 1.19
N LEU A 79 22.94 7.46 0.52
CA LEU A 79 21.51 7.34 0.75
C LEU A 79 21.24 6.92 2.21
N TRP A 80 21.91 5.86 2.67
CA TRP A 80 21.70 5.35 4.02
C TRP A 80 22.20 6.30 5.10
N HIS A 81 23.25 7.07 4.83
CA HIS A 81 23.70 8.13 5.72
C HIS A 81 22.62 9.22 5.86
N ALA A 82 22.07 9.70 4.75
CA ALA A 82 21.01 10.71 4.76
C ALA A 82 19.71 10.20 5.42
N LEU A 83 19.26 8.99 5.07
CA LEU A 83 18.05 8.39 5.65
C LEU A 83 18.19 8.19 7.17
N SER A 84 19.34 7.68 7.62
CA SER A 84 19.65 7.48 9.03
C SER A 84 19.71 8.81 9.80
N GLU A 85 20.30 9.85 9.21
CA GLU A 85 20.36 11.20 9.79
C GLU A 85 18.98 11.81 9.97
N ILE A 86 18.08 11.64 9.01
CA ILE A 86 16.68 12.07 9.08
C ILE A 86 15.93 11.27 10.16
N GLY A 87 16.26 10.01 10.35
CA GLY A 87 15.61 9.11 11.32
C GLY A 87 14.74 8.04 10.68
N ILE A 88 14.93 7.76 9.39
CA ILE A 88 14.26 6.68 8.65
C ILE A 88 14.92 5.35 9.02
N GLN A 89 14.11 4.35 9.38
CA GLN A 89 14.55 3.07 9.96
C GLN A 89 14.22 1.86 9.08
N GLY A 90 13.59 2.07 7.94
CA GLY A 90 13.25 0.99 7.03
C GLY A 90 13.12 1.47 5.58
N ILE A 91 13.35 0.52 4.67
CA ILE A 91 13.10 0.71 3.25
C ILE A 91 12.12 -0.38 2.79
N HIS A 92 11.00 0.05 2.22
CA HIS A 92 10.08 -0.80 1.48
C HIS A 92 10.43 -0.70 -0.01
N ASN A 93 10.99 -1.77 -0.57
CA ASN A 93 11.52 -1.77 -1.93
C ASN A 93 10.44 -1.82 -3.03
N GLY A 94 9.17 -2.09 -2.67
CA GLY A 94 8.19 -2.57 -3.62
C GLY A 94 8.53 -3.98 -4.12
N PRO A 95 7.76 -4.54 -5.08
CA PRO A 95 8.02 -5.87 -5.62
C PRO A 95 9.25 -5.86 -6.53
N LEU A 96 10.25 -6.66 -6.19
CA LEU A 96 11.53 -6.77 -6.91
C LEU A 96 11.68 -8.06 -7.72
N LYS A 97 10.75 -9.00 -7.56
CA LYS A 97 10.86 -10.34 -8.15
C LYS A 97 10.55 -10.29 -9.65
N LEU A 98 11.14 -11.23 -10.40
CA LEU A 98 10.88 -11.36 -11.83
C LEU A 98 9.40 -11.52 -12.10
N SER A 99 8.85 -10.69 -12.99
CA SER A 99 7.42 -10.59 -13.29
C SER A 99 7.10 -10.79 -14.76
N GLY A 100 5.80 -10.85 -15.08
CA GLY A 100 5.27 -10.95 -16.44
C GLY A 100 4.59 -12.28 -16.72
N GLY A 101 4.73 -12.78 -17.95
CA GLY A 101 4.15 -14.03 -18.41
C GLY A 101 5.05 -14.79 -19.33
N LEU A 102 4.64 -16.02 -19.68
CA LEU A 102 5.32 -16.86 -20.65
C LEU A 102 4.40 -17.13 -21.84
N GLN A 103 4.90 -16.88 -23.04
CA GLN A 103 4.33 -17.39 -24.29
C GLN A 103 5.33 -18.36 -24.89
N GLY A 104 5.03 -19.65 -24.86
CA GLY A 104 6.01 -20.66 -25.17
C GLY A 104 7.17 -20.67 -24.15
N ARG A 105 8.41 -20.43 -24.63
CA ARG A 105 9.62 -20.39 -23.78
C ARG A 105 10.14 -18.96 -23.53
N ASN A 106 9.42 -17.95 -23.99
CA ASN A 106 9.84 -16.56 -23.86
C ASN A 106 9.05 -15.86 -22.74
N ARG A 107 9.76 -15.03 -21.98
CA ARG A 107 9.12 -14.11 -21.01
C ARG A 107 8.38 -13.03 -21.78
N THR A 108 7.16 -12.71 -21.34
CA THR A 108 6.38 -11.56 -21.77
C THR A 108 6.35 -10.56 -20.63
N PRO A 109 6.86 -9.33 -20.79
CA PRO A 109 6.81 -8.32 -19.73
C PRO A 109 5.37 -8.03 -19.31
N SER A 110 5.18 -7.72 -18.03
CA SER A 110 3.91 -7.26 -17.48
C SER A 110 3.80 -5.75 -17.55
N VAL A 111 2.62 -5.24 -17.89
CA VAL A 111 2.31 -3.81 -17.82
C VAL A 111 2.16 -3.31 -16.39
N ASP A 112 1.93 -4.21 -15.44
CA ASP A 112 1.82 -3.88 -14.03
C ASP A 112 3.18 -3.82 -13.30
N GLY A 113 4.28 -4.08 -13.99
CA GLY A 113 5.59 -4.20 -13.40
C GLY A 113 5.72 -5.49 -12.57
N ASN A 114 6.40 -5.42 -11.43
CA ASN A 114 6.82 -6.62 -10.69
C ASN A 114 5.75 -7.23 -9.77
N PHE A 115 4.51 -6.74 -9.78
CA PHE A 115 3.38 -7.36 -9.08
C PHE A 115 2.94 -8.69 -9.69
N ASP A 116 3.15 -8.91 -10.99
CA ASP A 116 2.85 -10.17 -11.69
C ASP A 116 4.01 -11.15 -11.59
N ARG A 117 4.46 -11.47 -10.37
CA ARG A 117 5.66 -12.28 -10.20
C ARG A 117 5.52 -13.68 -10.80
N ILE A 118 6.59 -14.15 -11.41
CA ILE A 118 6.72 -15.49 -11.99
C ILE A 118 7.93 -16.26 -11.45
N SER A 119 8.67 -15.67 -10.52
CA SER A 119 9.84 -16.27 -9.87
C SER A 119 10.00 -15.72 -8.46
N PHE A 120 10.72 -16.43 -7.59
CA PHE A 120 11.20 -15.88 -6.31
C PHE A 120 12.52 -15.11 -6.47
N GLY A 121 13.20 -15.28 -7.59
CA GLY A 121 14.42 -14.54 -7.92
C GLY A 121 14.14 -13.09 -8.27
N ILE A 122 15.15 -12.25 -8.02
CA ILE A 122 15.13 -10.83 -8.36
C ILE A 122 15.06 -10.63 -9.87
N ASP A 123 14.32 -9.62 -10.32
CA ASP A 123 14.33 -9.21 -11.72
C ASP A 123 15.71 -8.70 -12.12
N PRO A 124 16.36 -9.30 -13.14
CA PRO A 124 17.69 -8.90 -13.57
C PRO A 124 17.80 -7.42 -13.99
N GLU A 125 16.70 -6.79 -14.40
CA GLU A 125 16.66 -5.37 -14.72
C GLU A 125 16.78 -4.48 -13.47
N LEU A 126 16.41 -4.99 -12.29
CA LEU A 126 16.48 -4.28 -11.02
C LEU A 126 17.79 -4.59 -10.26
N GLY A 127 18.41 -5.75 -10.53
CA GLY A 127 19.63 -6.16 -9.89
C GLY A 127 19.74 -7.68 -9.64
N THR A 128 20.48 -8.05 -8.60
CA THR A 128 20.75 -9.44 -8.23
C THR A 128 20.41 -9.72 -6.76
N GLU A 129 20.26 -11.01 -6.41
CA GLU A 129 20.08 -11.42 -5.00
C GLU A 129 21.26 -10.95 -4.12
N ALA A 130 22.50 -11.02 -4.64
CA ALA A 130 23.68 -10.56 -3.91
C ALA A 130 23.63 -9.05 -3.61
N GLN A 131 23.11 -8.24 -4.54
CA GLN A 131 22.92 -6.80 -4.33
C GLN A 131 21.83 -6.53 -3.28
N LEU A 132 20.71 -7.28 -3.29
CA LEU A 132 19.67 -7.15 -2.26
C LEU A 132 20.19 -7.59 -0.87
N GLN A 133 20.94 -8.66 -0.78
CA GLN A 133 21.60 -9.07 0.47
C GLN A 133 22.59 -8.00 0.96
N ASN A 134 23.32 -7.35 0.05
CA ASN A 134 24.19 -6.22 0.39
C ASN A 134 23.39 -5.02 0.90
N LEU A 135 22.29 -4.66 0.24
CA LEU A 135 21.35 -3.63 0.71
C LEU A 135 20.86 -3.94 2.13
N SER A 136 20.42 -5.18 2.38
CA SER A 136 19.99 -5.61 3.72
C SER A 136 21.09 -5.49 4.78
N ARG A 137 22.35 -5.79 4.41
CA ARG A 137 23.51 -5.63 5.30
C ARG A 137 23.82 -4.16 5.59
N ILE A 138 23.74 -3.28 4.59
CA ILE A 138 23.96 -1.84 4.75
C ILE A 138 22.84 -1.25 5.61
N ALA A 139 21.58 -1.55 5.33
CA ALA A 139 20.44 -1.13 6.15
C ALA A 139 20.64 -1.52 7.63
N ALA A 140 21.02 -2.77 7.88
CA ALA A 140 21.28 -3.26 9.24
C ALA A 140 22.44 -2.51 9.94
N ALA A 141 23.49 -2.10 9.20
CA ALA A 141 24.58 -1.28 9.75
C ALA A 141 24.10 0.11 10.20
N HIS A 142 23.03 0.62 9.60
CA HIS A 142 22.35 1.87 9.98
C HIS A 142 21.17 1.65 10.95
N ASN A 143 21.04 0.48 11.59
CA ASN A 143 19.91 0.09 12.44
C ASN A 143 18.55 0.18 11.73
N ALA A 144 18.53 -0.10 10.44
CA ALA A 144 17.35 -0.11 9.61
C ALA A 144 17.07 -1.50 9.04
N VAL A 145 15.88 -1.68 8.47
CA VAL A 145 15.41 -2.96 7.93
C VAL A 145 14.98 -2.82 6.47
N VAL A 146 15.03 -3.94 5.76
CA VAL A 146 14.47 -4.09 4.43
C VAL A 146 13.09 -4.74 4.55
N ILE A 147 12.14 -4.21 3.78
CA ILE A 147 10.77 -4.68 3.68
C ILE A 147 10.54 -5.15 2.25
N ASP A 148 10.07 -6.39 2.08
CA ASP A 148 9.80 -7.01 0.78
C ASP A 148 8.31 -7.31 0.60
N ASP A 149 7.87 -7.49 -0.64
CA ASP A 149 6.50 -7.83 -0.99
C ASP A 149 6.29 -9.33 -1.14
N VAL A 150 5.22 -9.83 -0.55
CA VAL A 150 4.63 -11.14 -0.81
C VAL A 150 3.20 -10.92 -1.31
N ILE A 151 2.86 -11.55 -2.42
CA ILE A 151 1.56 -11.40 -3.06
C ILE A 151 0.78 -12.71 -2.89
N PRO A 152 -0.08 -12.83 -1.88
CA PRO A 152 -0.75 -14.10 -1.57
C PRO A 152 -1.95 -14.42 -2.46
N SER A 153 -2.48 -13.44 -3.21
CA SER A 153 -3.71 -13.58 -3.97
C SER A 153 -3.52 -14.08 -5.42
N HIS A 154 -2.37 -13.78 -6.05
CA HIS A 154 -2.15 -14.09 -7.46
C HIS A 154 -0.67 -14.25 -7.82
N THR A 155 -0.42 -14.67 -9.06
CA THR A 155 0.91 -14.68 -9.71
C THR A 155 0.79 -14.04 -11.09
N GLY A 156 1.91 -13.90 -11.81
CA GLY A 156 1.88 -13.72 -13.26
C GLY A 156 1.61 -15.05 -13.99
N LYS A 157 1.45 -15.00 -15.30
CA LYS A 157 1.27 -16.19 -16.17
C LYS A 157 2.62 -16.87 -16.46
N GLY A 158 3.35 -17.19 -15.40
CA GLY A 158 4.65 -17.86 -15.45
C GLY A 158 4.58 -19.36 -15.66
N ALA A 159 5.65 -20.06 -15.27
CA ALA A 159 5.78 -21.50 -15.42
C ALA A 159 4.67 -22.26 -14.72
N ASP A 160 4.29 -21.86 -13.50
CA ASP A 160 3.23 -22.49 -12.73
C ASP A 160 1.87 -22.44 -13.45
N PHE A 161 1.52 -21.30 -14.05
CA PHE A 161 0.28 -21.17 -14.82
C PHE A 161 0.30 -22.02 -16.09
N ARG A 162 1.46 -22.10 -16.79
CA ARG A 162 1.61 -22.96 -17.97
C ARG A 162 1.51 -24.44 -17.62
N LEU A 163 2.10 -24.87 -16.50
CA LEU A 163 1.96 -26.25 -16.01
C LEU A 163 0.50 -26.56 -15.65
N ALA A 164 -0.24 -25.61 -15.07
CA ALA A 164 -1.68 -25.73 -14.81
C ALA A 164 -2.48 -25.89 -16.10
N GLU A 165 -2.27 -25.04 -17.12
CA GLU A 165 -2.94 -25.17 -18.44
C GLU A 165 -2.66 -26.52 -19.10
N LEU A 166 -1.44 -27.04 -18.94
CA LEU A 166 -1.03 -28.34 -19.48
C LEU A 166 -1.58 -29.53 -18.68
N ALA A 167 -2.34 -29.29 -17.63
CA ALA A 167 -2.85 -30.31 -16.69
C ALA A 167 -1.71 -31.20 -16.14
N TYR A 168 -0.59 -30.58 -15.79
CA TYR A 168 0.56 -31.28 -15.23
C TYR A 168 0.38 -31.48 -13.72
N GLU A 169 0.35 -32.74 -13.25
CA GLU A 169 0.20 -33.12 -11.84
C GLU A 169 -0.96 -32.39 -11.15
N ASP A 170 -0.68 -31.73 -10.01
CA ASP A 170 -1.62 -30.97 -9.18
C ASP A 170 -1.65 -29.46 -9.48
N TYR A 171 -0.92 -28.99 -10.50
CA TYR A 171 -0.84 -27.57 -10.84
C TYR A 171 -2.17 -26.89 -11.20
N PRO A 172 -3.15 -27.56 -11.85
CA PRO A 172 -4.47 -26.95 -12.07
C PRO A 172 -5.15 -26.49 -10.76
N GLY A 173 -4.94 -27.23 -9.66
CA GLY A 173 -5.46 -26.88 -8.34
C GLY A 173 -4.79 -25.65 -7.69
N LEU A 174 -3.64 -25.22 -8.18
CA LEU A 174 -2.95 -24.03 -7.69
C LEU A 174 -3.76 -22.74 -7.96
N TYR A 175 -4.54 -22.73 -9.02
CA TYR A 175 -5.32 -21.58 -9.46
C TYR A 175 -6.83 -21.82 -9.38
N HIS A 176 -7.61 -20.75 -9.25
CA HIS A 176 -9.05 -20.81 -9.52
C HIS A 176 -9.28 -21.00 -11.03
N MET A 177 -9.16 -22.22 -11.49
CA MET A 177 -9.15 -22.62 -12.88
C MET A 177 -10.10 -23.79 -13.11
N VAL A 178 -10.99 -23.69 -14.09
CA VAL A 178 -12.05 -24.66 -14.36
C VAL A 178 -11.90 -25.19 -15.80
N GLU A 179 -11.77 -26.51 -15.96
CA GLU A 179 -11.78 -27.16 -17.27
C GLU A 179 -13.21 -27.12 -17.83
N ILE A 180 -13.37 -26.55 -19.03
CA ILE A 180 -14.66 -26.50 -19.71
C ILE A 180 -14.79 -27.71 -20.64
N ARG A 181 -15.90 -28.43 -20.54
CA ARG A 181 -16.19 -29.59 -21.38
C ARG A 181 -16.23 -29.18 -22.85
N GLU A 182 -15.74 -30.03 -23.72
CA GLU A 182 -15.65 -29.74 -25.18
C GLU A 182 -17.01 -29.35 -25.77
N GLU A 183 -18.11 -29.97 -25.31
CA GLU A 183 -19.48 -29.64 -25.74
C GLU A 183 -19.91 -28.21 -25.39
N ASP A 184 -19.27 -27.57 -24.41
CA ASP A 184 -19.57 -26.23 -23.93
C ASP A 184 -18.60 -25.17 -24.50
N TRP A 185 -17.56 -25.56 -25.24
CA TRP A 185 -16.63 -24.59 -25.85
C TRP A 185 -17.29 -23.54 -26.72
N PRO A 186 -18.40 -23.83 -27.45
CA PRO A 186 -19.10 -22.81 -28.23
C PRO A 186 -19.66 -21.62 -27.41
N LEU A 187 -19.75 -21.74 -26.10
CA LEU A 187 -20.11 -20.63 -25.19
C LEU A 187 -18.96 -19.64 -24.99
N LEU A 188 -17.72 -20.11 -25.15
CA LEU A 188 -16.54 -19.29 -24.93
C LEU A 188 -16.18 -18.47 -26.14
N PRO A 189 -15.85 -17.19 -25.99
CA PRO A 189 -15.40 -16.35 -27.09
C PRO A 189 -14.08 -16.87 -27.69
N ASP A 190 -13.82 -16.50 -28.94
CA ASP A 190 -12.54 -16.75 -29.59
C ASP A 190 -11.48 -15.83 -28.97
N VAL A 191 -10.31 -16.41 -28.70
CA VAL A 191 -9.16 -15.63 -28.22
C VAL A 191 -8.54 -14.86 -29.40
N PRO A 192 -8.37 -13.55 -29.33
CA PRO A 192 -7.76 -12.76 -30.38
C PRO A 192 -6.35 -13.24 -30.74
N PRO A 193 -5.94 -13.13 -32.01
CA PRO A 193 -4.58 -13.49 -32.43
C PRO A 193 -3.52 -12.77 -31.61
N GLY A 194 -2.50 -13.49 -31.15
CA GLY A 194 -1.42 -12.97 -30.36
C GLY A 194 -1.71 -12.87 -28.84
N ARG A 195 -2.93 -13.20 -28.42
CA ARG A 195 -3.28 -13.35 -27.00
C ARG A 195 -3.38 -14.83 -26.61
N ASP A 196 -3.26 -15.12 -25.32
CA ASP A 196 -3.40 -16.47 -24.77
C ASP A 196 -4.75 -16.69 -24.06
N SER A 197 -5.50 -15.62 -23.83
CA SER A 197 -6.81 -15.62 -23.19
C SER A 197 -7.67 -14.45 -23.62
N VAL A 198 -8.95 -14.48 -23.23
CA VAL A 198 -9.94 -13.44 -23.50
C VAL A 198 -10.88 -13.29 -22.30
N ASN A 199 -11.18 -12.06 -21.91
CA ASN A 199 -12.12 -11.76 -20.84
C ASN A 199 -13.55 -12.18 -21.20
N LEU A 200 -14.29 -12.71 -20.23
CA LEU A 200 -15.66 -13.18 -20.44
C LEU A 200 -16.67 -12.07 -20.17
N MET A 201 -17.69 -12.01 -21.01
CA MET A 201 -18.88 -11.20 -20.76
C MET A 201 -19.73 -11.77 -19.63
N PRO A 202 -20.48 -10.94 -18.89
CA PRO A 202 -21.34 -11.39 -17.79
C PRO A 202 -22.27 -12.53 -18.17
N GLU A 203 -22.88 -12.48 -19.34
CA GLU A 203 -23.82 -13.49 -19.82
C GLU A 203 -23.16 -14.87 -20.01
N VAL A 204 -21.88 -14.88 -20.39
CA VAL A 204 -21.11 -16.13 -20.54
C VAL A 204 -20.82 -16.74 -19.17
N VAL A 205 -20.44 -15.92 -18.20
CA VAL A 205 -20.22 -16.37 -16.82
C VAL A 205 -21.50 -16.96 -16.24
N ASP A 206 -22.65 -16.32 -16.46
CA ASP A 206 -23.95 -16.80 -15.98
C ASP A 206 -24.35 -18.12 -16.66
N GLN A 207 -24.14 -18.25 -18.00
CA GLN A 207 -24.39 -19.51 -18.71
C GLN A 207 -23.51 -20.65 -18.21
N LEU A 208 -22.25 -20.41 -17.90
CA LEU A 208 -21.35 -21.39 -17.31
C LEU A 208 -21.81 -21.79 -15.89
N LYS A 209 -22.25 -20.81 -15.09
CA LYS A 209 -22.84 -21.05 -13.76
C LYS A 209 -24.06 -21.95 -13.85
N ASP A 210 -24.97 -21.70 -14.79
CA ASP A 210 -26.19 -22.50 -15.01
C ASP A 210 -25.87 -23.95 -15.44
N LYS A 211 -24.75 -24.14 -16.13
CA LYS A 211 -24.21 -25.47 -16.46
C LYS A 211 -23.42 -26.14 -15.32
N HIS A 212 -23.48 -25.56 -14.12
CA HIS A 212 -22.87 -26.08 -12.89
C HIS A 212 -21.33 -26.02 -12.84
N TYR A 213 -20.68 -25.19 -13.66
CA TYR A 213 -19.28 -24.89 -13.46
C TYR A 213 -19.08 -24.05 -12.19
N ILE A 214 -17.89 -24.16 -11.58
CA ILE A 214 -17.53 -23.39 -10.37
C ILE A 214 -17.03 -21.99 -10.80
N VAL A 215 -17.91 -21.24 -11.44
CA VAL A 215 -17.72 -19.85 -11.84
C VAL A 215 -18.92 -19.02 -11.39
N GLY A 216 -18.79 -17.74 -11.29
CA GLY A 216 -19.89 -16.81 -10.95
C GLY A 216 -19.42 -15.37 -10.91
N GLN A 217 -20.34 -14.44 -11.13
CA GLN A 217 -20.09 -13.01 -10.98
C GLN A 217 -19.61 -12.72 -9.57
N LEU A 218 -18.53 -11.96 -9.39
CA LEU A 218 -18.08 -11.49 -8.09
C LEU A 218 -18.94 -10.33 -7.58
N GLN A 219 -18.75 -9.94 -6.32
CA GLN A 219 -19.48 -8.85 -5.68
C GLN A 219 -19.22 -7.50 -6.37
N ARG A 220 -18.00 -7.31 -6.91
CA ARG A 220 -17.62 -6.20 -7.80
C ARG A 220 -16.53 -6.67 -8.76
N VAL A 221 -16.41 -5.99 -9.88
CA VAL A 221 -15.28 -6.16 -10.82
C VAL A 221 -14.26 -5.08 -10.54
N ILE A 222 -13.11 -5.47 -10.02
CA ILE A 222 -12.00 -4.54 -9.78
C ILE A 222 -11.35 -4.18 -11.12
N PHE A 223 -11.04 -2.90 -11.34
CA PHE A 223 -10.56 -2.38 -12.63
C PHE A 223 -11.53 -2.66 -13.80
N PHE A 224 -12.84 -2.52 -13.53
CA PHE A 224 -13.83 -2.63 -14.60
C PHE A 224 -13.58 -1.60 -15.70
N GLU A 225 -13.50 -2.08 -16.95
CA GLU A 225 -13.31 -1.25 -18.13
C GLU A 225 -14.14 -1.83 -19.27
N PRO A 226 -15.15 -1.09 -19.76
CA PRO A 226 -16.03 -1.56 -20.82
C PRO A 226 -15.25 -1.99 -22.10
N GLY A 227 -15.51 -3.20 -22.57
CA GLY A 227 -14.84 -3.79 -23.76
C GLY A 227 -13.44 -4.34 -23.48
N VAL A 228 -12.89 -4.15 -22.30
CA VAL A 228 -11.56 -4.66 -21.89
C VAL A 228 -11.68 -5.66 -20.75
N LYS A 229 -12.26 -5.24 -19.62
CA LYS A 229 -12.53 -6.10 -18.47
C LYS A 229 -13.96 -5.94 -17.98
N GLU A 230 -14.81 -6.86 -18.42
CA GLU A 230 -16.25 -6.89 -18.08
C GLU A 230 -16.55 -7.78 -16.87
N THR A 231 -15.70 -8.80 -16.64
CA THR A 231 -15.80 -9.70 -15.47
C THR A 231 -14.40 -10.06 -14.95
N ASP A 232 -14.35 -10.76 -13.81
CA ASP A 232 -13.10 -11.26 -13.24
C ASP A 232 -12.74 -12.66 -13.78
N TRP A 233 -13.30 -13.07 -14.91
CA TRP A 233 -13.06 -14.37 -15.53
C TRP A 233 -12.58 -14.24 -16.96
N SER A 234 -11.58 -15.07 -17.32
CA SER A 234 -11.08 -15.16 -18.69
C SER A 234 -10.98 -16.61 -19.14
N ALA A 235 -11.16 -16.83 -20.45
CA ALA A 235 -11.01 -18.13 -21.09
C ALA A 235 -9.69 -18.23 -21.85
N THR A 236 -8.99 -19.37 -21.74
CA THR A 236 -7.77 -19.64 -22.50
C THR A 236 -8.07 -20.04 -23.94
N THR A 237 -7.04 -20.03 -24.77
CA THR A 237 -7.03 -20.78 -26.06
C THR A 237 -7.19 -22.28 -25.81
N VAL A 238 -7.35 -23.06 -26.87
CA VAL A 238 -7.26 -24.52 -26.75
C VAL A 238 -5.80 -24.92 -26.49
N VAL A 239 -5.58 -25.62 -25.39
CA VAL A 239 -4.26 -26.08 -24.94
C VAL A 239 -4.22 -27.61 -24.96
N GLN A 240 -3.13 -28.17 -25.50
CA GLN A 240 -2.90 -29.63 -25.47
C GLN A 240 -2.21 -30.01 -24.16
N GLY A 241 -2.89 -30.76 -23.30
CA GLY A 241 -2.35 -31.26 -22.04
C GLY A 241 -1.24 -32.29 -22.19
N VAL A 242 -0.48 -32.54 -21.11
CA VAL A 242 0.57 -33.57 -21.07
C VAL A 242 0.02 -34.99 -21.27
N ASP A 243 -1.26 -35.21 -20.99
CA ASP A 243 -2.00 -36.46 -21.21
C ASP A 243 -2.53 -36.61 -22.65
N GLY A 244 -2.25 -35.67 -23.52
CA GLY A 244 -2.71 -35.68 -24.92
C GLY A 244 -4.11 -35.20 -25.12
N LYS A 245 -4.83 -34.66 -24.11
CA LYS A 245 -6.19 -34.13 -24.28
C LYS A 245 -6.14 -32.62 -24.57
N ALA A 246 -6.98 -32.18 -25.50
CA ALA A 246 -7.22 -30.77 -25.74
C ALA A 246 -8.13 -30.22 -24.64
N ARG A 247 -7.81 -29.02 -24.13
CA ARG A 247 -8.56 -28.35 -23.07
C ARG A 247 -8.76 -26.86 -23.37
N ARG A 248 -9.84 -26.32 -22.85
CA ARG A 248 -10.03 -24.89 -22.64
C ARG A 248 -10.33 -24.65 -21.18
N TRP A 249 -9.68 -23.68 -20.60
CA TRP A 249 -9.83 -23.33 -19.20
C TRP A 249 -10.52 -21.98 -19.07
N VAL A 250 -11.31 -21.82 -18.01
CA VAL A 250 -11.77 -20.52 -17.51
C VAL A 250 -11.12 -20.32 -16.14
N TYR A 251 -10.45 -19.18 -15.97
CA TYR A 251 -9.71 -18.86 -14.75
C TYR A 251 -10.09 -17.50 -14.19
N LEU A 252 -10.00 -17.37 -12.87
CA LEU A 252 -10.28 -16.16 -12.12
C LEU A 252 -9.05 -15.23 -12.10
N HIS A 253 -9.31 -13.93 -12.19
CA HIS A 253 -8.33 -12.89 -11.94
C HIS A 253 -9.03 -11.68 -11.29
N TYR A 254 -8.75 -11.39 -10.03
CA TYR A 254 -9.38 -10.26 -9.34
C TYR A 254 -9.00 -8.91 -9.94
N PHE A 255 -7.75 -8.76 -10.37
CA PHE A 255 -7.18 -7.50 -10.85
C PHE A 255 -7.11 -7.53 -12.38
N LYS A 256 -5.99 -7.86 -12.95
CA LYS A 256 -5.79 -7.88 -14.41
C LYS A 256 -5.74 -9.31 -14.95
N GLU A 257 -6.04 -9.46 -16.25
CA GLU A 257 -6.07 -10.75 -16.92
C GLU A 257 -4.74 -11.53 -16.82
N GLY A 258 -3.61 -10.79 -16.73
CA GLY A 258 -2.27 -11.37 -16.50
C GLY A 258 -2.01 -11.87 -15.07
N GLN A 259 -2.98 -11.71 -14.15
CA GLN A 259 -2.84 -12.00 -12.71
C GLN A 259 -3.78 -13.12 -12.26
N PRO A 260 -3.56 -14.39 -12.69
CA PRO A 260 -4.41 -15.51 -12.30
C PRO A 260 -4.41 -15.70 -10.77
N SER A 261 -5.61 -15.81 -10.20
CA SER A 261 -5.83 -15.90 -8.76
C SER A 261 -5.49 -17.28 -8.22
N LEU A 262 -4.77 -17.32 -7.09
CA LEU A 262 -4.38 -18.54 -6.41
C LEU A 262 -5.57 -19.16 -5.66
N ASN A 263 -5.68 -20.49 -5.71
CA ASN A 263 -6.74 -21.25 -5.07
C ASN A 263 -6.31 -21.74 -3.67
N TRP A 264 -6.62 -20.97 -2.65
CA TRP A 264 -6.35 -21.34 -1.25
C TRP A 264 -7.27 -22.44 -0.71
N LEU A 265 -8.31 -22.81 -1.45
CA LEU A 265 -9.28 -23.87 -1.06
C LEU A 265 -8.93 -25.25 -1.61
N ASP A 266 -7.89 -25.34 -2.46
CA ASP A 266 -7.51 -26.62 -3.05
C ASP A 266 -6.92 -27.58 -2.01
N PRO A 267 -7.34 -28.86 -1.99
CA PRO A 267 -6.88 -29.83 -0.99
C PRO A 267 -5.41 -30.22 -1.10
N SER A 268 -4.72 -29.87 -2.19
CA SER A 268 -3.26 -30.05 -2.31
C SER A 268 -2.46 -29.06 -1.47
N PHE A 269 -3.08 -27.96 -1.00
CA PHE A 269 -2.43 -26.84 -0.32
C PHE A 269 -1.29 -26.20 -1.12
N ALA A 270 -1.36 -26.27 -2.45
CA ALA A 270 -0.29 -25.77 -3.32
C ALA A 270 -0.09 -24.24 -3.19
N ALA A 271 -1.18 -23.48 -3.13
CA ALA A 271 -1.12 -22.02 -2.93
C ALA A 271 -0.45 -21.67 -1.60
N GLN A 272 -0.83 -22.31 -0.51
CA GLN A 272 -0.22 -22.11 0.81
C GLN A 272 1.26 -22.47 0.82
N GLN A 273 1.64 -23.58 0.19
CA GLN A 273 3.04 -23.99 0.06
C GLN A 273 3.87 -22.95 -0.68
N MET A 274 3.36 -22.44 -1.81
CA MET A 274 4.02 -21.43 -2.63
C MET A 274 4.23 -20.14 -1.82
N ILE A 275 3.19 -19.61 -1.19
CA ILE A 275 3.25 -18.31 -0.50
C ILE A 275 4.09 -18.38 0.78
N ILE A 276 4.00 -19.46 1.55
CA ILE A 276 4.90 -19.66 2.71
C ILE A 276 6.34 -19.80 2.24
N GLY A 277 6.60 -20.52 1.14
CA GLY A 277 7.92 -20.64 0.53
C GLY A 277 8.50 -19.30 0.09
N ASP A 278 7.66 -18.42 -0.48
CA ASP A 278 8.02 -17.04 -0.83
C ASP A 278 8.41 -16.22 0.40
N ALA A 279 7.55 -16.22 1.43
CA ALA A 279 7.83 -15.50 2.68
C ALA A 279 9.13 -15.97 3.37
N LEU A 280 9.39 -17.28 3.40
CA LEU A 280 10.63 -17.83 3.94
C LEU A 280 11.84 -17.45 3.09
N HIS A 281 11.70 -17.38 1.75
CA HIS A 281 12.76 -16.92 0.86
C HIS A 281 13.09 -15.45 1.14
N ALA A 282 12.09 -14.59 1.23
CA ALA A 282 12.28 -13.18 1.53
C ALA A 282 13.02 -12.95 2.87
N ILE A 283 12.66 -13.69 3.92
CA ILE A 283 13.26 -13.51 5.26
C ILE A 283 14.68 -14.11 5.33
N ASP A 284 14.85 -15.36 4.91
CA ASP A 284 16.08 -16.13 5.18
C ASP A 284 17.16 -15.92 4.11
N VAL A 285 16.75 -15.67 2.86
CA VAL A 285 17.69 -15.50 1.75
C VAL A 285 17.92 -14.02 1.42
N MET A 286 16.83 -13.27 1.29
CA MET A 286 16.91 -11.86 0.91
C MET A 286 17.18 -10.92 2.09
N GLY A 287 16.97 -11.38 3.34
CA GLY A 287 17.26 -10.62 4.55
C GLY A 287 16.19 -9.63 4.95
N ALA A 288 14.98 -9.72 4.36
CA ALA A 288 13.84 -8.91 4.78
C ALA A 288 13.44 -9.18 6.23
N ARG A 289 12.99 -8.16 6.92
CA ARG A 289 12.51 -8.26 8.31
C ARG A 289 11.02 -8.02 8.45
N VAL A 290 10.45 -7.30 7.52
CA VAL A 290 9.01 -7.06 7.44
C VAL A 290 8.56 -7.43 6.04
N LEU A 291 7.38 -8.03 5.92
CA LEU A 291 6.80 -8.42 4.63
C LEU A 291 5.47 -7.70 4.43
N ARG A 292 5.33 -7.03 3.29
CA ARG A 292 4.04 -6.51 2.82
C ARG A 292 3.24 -7.65 2.20
N LEU A 293 2.02 -7.83 2.67
CA LEU A 293 1.06 -8.78 2.09
C LEU A 293 0.13 -8.02 1.15
N ASP A 294 0.45 -8.09 -0.14
CA ASP A 294 -0.32 -7.45 -1.20
C ASP A 294 -1.66 -8.15 -1.41
N ALA A 295 -2.75 -7.38 -1.55
CA ALA A 295 -4.07 -7.88 -1.89
C ALA A 295 -4.55 -9.10 -1.06
N ASN A 296 -4.15 -9.17 0.20
CA ASN A 296 -4.36 -10.34 1.07
C ASN A 296 -5.82 -10.51 1.56
N GLY A 297 -6.71 -9.59 1.22
CA GLY A 297 -8.17 -9.68 1.41
C GLY A 297 -8.88 -10.57 0.40
N PHE A 298 -8.19 -11.01 -0.67
CA PHE A 298 -8.78 -11.68 -1.84
C PHE A 298 -8.29 -13.14 -1.97
N LEU A 299 -8.31 -13.91 -0.88
CA LEU A 299 -7.84 -15.30 -0.86
C LEU A 299 -8.93 -16.34 -1.07
N GLY A 300 -10.18 -15.97 -0.86
CA GLY A 300 -11.30 -16.89 -0.95
C GLY A 300 -12.33 -16.49 -1.99
N VAL A 301 -12.76 -17.45 -2.81
CA VAL A 301 -13.91 -17.29 -3.70
C VAL A 301 -14.81 -18.49 -3.51
N GLU A 302 -16.07 -18.25 -3.21
CA GLU A 302 -17.06 -19.30 -3.04
C GLU A 302 -18.31 -18.98 -3.89
N ARG A 303 -18.64 -19.91 -4.80
CA ARG A 303 -19.87 -19.82 -5.58
C ARG A 303 -21.08 -19.98 -4.68
N LYS A 304 -22.06 -19.07 -4.81
CA LYS A 304 -23.37 -19.21 -4.17
C LYS A 304 -24.40 -19.79 -5.16
N ALA A 305 -25.40 -20.47 -4.64
CA ALA A 305 -26.54 -20.97 -5.43
C ALA A 305 -27.28 -19.80 -6.11
N GLU A 306 -27.47 -18.72 -5.34
CA GLU A 306 -28.11 -17.48 -5.81
C GLU A 306 -27.19 -16.27 -5.56
N GLY A 307 -27.32 -15.24 -6.40
CA GLY A 307 -26.53 -14.01 -6.30
C GLY A 307 -25.08 -14.17 -6.76
N THR A 308 -24.28 -13.19 -6.37
CA THR A 308 -22.85 -13.11 -6.68
C THR A 308 -22.05 -14.12 -5.86
N ALA A 309 -20.89 -14.54 -6.38
CA ALA A 309 -19.95 -15.36 -5.63
C ALA A 309 -19.39 -14.57 -4.44
N TRP A 310 -19.20 -15.26 -3.31
CA TRP A 310 -18.62 -14.66 -2.13
C TRP A 310 -17.10 -14.56 -2.27
N SER A 311 -16.57 -13.36 -2.30
CA SER A 311 -15.15 -13.08 -2.51
C SER A 311 -14.58 -12.11 -1.47
N GLU A 312 -15.24 -10.98 -1.26
CA GLU A 312 -14.83 -10.01 -0.24
C GLU A 312 -15.33 -10.45 1.14
N SER A 313 -14.52 -10.17 2.17
CA SER A 313 -14.79 -10.59 3.56
C SER A 313 -14.99 -12.11 3.71
N HIS A 314 -14.39 -12.90 2.82
CA HIS A 314 -14.49 -14.35 2.90
C HIS A 314 -13.68 -14.86 4.11
N PRO A 315 -14.23 -15.77 4.96
CA PRO A 315 -13.54 -16.27 6.16
C PRO A 315 -12.16 -16.87 5.90
N LEU A 316 -11.95 -17.43 4.69
CA LEU A 316 -10.64 -17.96 4.29
C LEU A 316 -9.55 -16.87 4.24
N SER A 317 -9.89 -15.63 3.90
CA SER A 317 -8.92 -14.52 3.95
C SER A 317 -8.38 -14.31 5.36
N ILE A 318 -9.24 -14.39 6.38
CA ILE A 318 -8.83 -14.32 7.79
C ILE A 318 -7.93 -15.51 8.14
N THR A 319 -8.38 -16.74 7.86
CA THR A 319 -7.63 -17.97 8.20
C THR A 319 -6.30 -18.07 7.46
N GLY A 320 -6.29 -17.76 6.15
CA GLY A 320 -5.07 -17.74 5.32
C GLY A 320 -4.04 -16.74 5.83
N ASN A 321 -4.49 -15.55 6.21
CA ASN A 321 -3.61 -14.53 6.77
C ASN A 321 -3.09 -14.87 8.17
N GLN A 322 -3.89 -15.54 9.00
CA GLN A 322 -3.42 -16.07 10.30
C GLN A 322 -2.31 -17.12 10.11
N LEU A 323 -2.48 -18.02 9.15
CA LEU A 323 -1.45 -19.01 8.81
C LEU A 323 -0.17 -18.34 8.34
N LEU A 324 -0.27 -17.39 7.40
CA LEU A 324 0.86 -16.70 6.81
C LEU A 324 1.57 -15.79 7.83
N GLY A 325 0.83 -14.95 8.56
CA GLY A 325 1.38 -14.10 9.61
C GLY A 325 2.04 -14.91 10.73
N GLY A 326 1.44 -16.05 11.11
CA GLY A 326 2.03 -17.00 12.05
C GLY A 326 3.36 -17.59 11.56
N ALA A 327 3.44 -18.00 10.28
CA ALA A 327 4.68 -18.52 9.68
C ALA A 327 5.78 -17.45 9.63
N ILE A 328 5.44 -16.23 9.24
CA ILE A 328 6.36 -15.08 9.18
C ILE A 328 6.91 -14.77 10.57
N ARG A 329 6.08 -14.64 11.61
CA ARG A 329 6.52 -14.38 12.99
C ARG A 329 7.40 -15.51 13.53
N LYS A 330 7.02 -16.77 13.26
CA LYS A 330 7.81 -17.93 13.63
C LYS A 330 9.22 -17.88 13.02
N ALA A 331 9.34 -17.43 11.78
CA ALA A 331 10.63 -17.24 11.10
C ALA A 331 11.42 -16.01 11.59
N GLY A 332 10.86 -15.20 12.50
CA GLY A 332 11.51 -14.02 13.07
C GLY A 332 11.21 -12.69 12.36
N GLY A 333 10.32 -12.70 11.36
CA GLY A 333 9.82 -11.51 10.67
C GLY A 333 8.56 -10.93 11.30
N PHE A 334 8.07 -9.86 10.69
CA PHE A 334 6.74 -9.26 10.89
C PHE A 334 6.08 -9.05 9.54
N SER A 335 4.77 -8.84 9.55
CA SER A 335 4.04 -8.57 8.31
C SER A 335 3.10 -7.39 8.46
N PHE A 336 2.83 -6.74 7.33
CA PHE A 336 1.73 -5.80 7.23
C PHE A 336 0.89 -6.10 6.00
N GLN A 337 -0.39 -5.73 6.10
CA GLN A 337 -1.35 -6.00 5.07
C GLN A 337 -1.72 -4.75 4.29
N GLU A 338 -1.96 -4.94 3.00
CA GLU A 338 -2.67 -3.99 2.18
C GLU A 338 -4.13 -4.43 2.11
N LEU A 339 -5.00 -3.70 2.80
CA LEU A 339 -6.39 -4.07 2.94
C LEU A 339 -7.29 -2.85 2.81
N ASN A 340 -7.78 -2.61 1.59
CA ASN A 340 -8.78 -1.60 1.30
C ASN A 340 -10.19 -2.22 1.34
N LEU A 341 -10.62 -2.57 2.54
CA LEU A 341 -11.93 -3.18 2.84
C LEU A 341 -12.65 -2.40 3.95
N THR A 342 -13.63 -3.03 4.59
CA THR A 342 -14.37 -2.42 5.71
C THR A 342 -13.53 -2.34 6.97
N LEU A 343 -13.95 -1.50 7.93
CA LEU A 343 -13.32 -1.45 9.26
C LEU A 343 -13.48 -2.79 10.00
N ASP A 344 -14.58 -3.50 9.78
CA ASP A 344 -14.82 -4.84 10.31
C ASP A 344 -13.76 -5.83 9.83
N ASP A 345 -13.46 -5.81 8.53
CA ASP A 345 -12.45 -6.69 7.93
C ASP A 345 -11.05 -6.38 8.47
N ILE A 346 -10.70 -5.09 8.57
CA ILE A 346 -9.41 -4.65 9.10
C ILE A 346 -9.25 -5.11 10.55
N ALA A 347 -10.29 -4.93 11.38
CA ALA A 347 -10.31 -5.38 12.75
C ALA A 347 -10.19 -6.92 12.84
N ALA A 348 -10.98 -7.66 12.07
CA ALA A 348 -10.98 -9.12 12.07
C ALA A 348 -9.63 -9.71 11.60
N MET A 349 -9.05 -9.16 10.53
CA MET A 349 -7.77 -9.63 9.98
C MET A 349 -6.57 -9.23 10.84
N GLY A 350 -6.68 -8.18 11.67
CA GLY A 350 -5.68 -7.80 12.67
C GLY A 350 -5.54 -8.80 13.82
N HIS A 351 -6.51 -9.71 14.01
CA HIS A 351 -6.47 -10.72 15.06
C HIS A 351 -5.69 -11.98 14.64
N GLY A 352 -4.36 -11.94 14.79
CA GLY A 352 -3.48 -13.09 14.51
C GLY A 352 -2.98 -13.19 13.07
N GLY A 353 -3.51 -12.39 12.14
CA GLY A 353 -3.03 -12.22 10.79
C GLY A 353 -1.77 -11.37 10.71
N ALA A 354 -1.79 -10.31 9.91
CA ALA A 354 -0.68 -9.36 9.83
C ALA A 354 -0.52 -8.56 11.14
N ASP A 355 0.72 -8.13 11.41
CA ASP A 355 1.05 -7.32 12.60
C ASP A 355 0.62 -5.86 12.44
N LEU A 356 0.66 -5.36 11.21
CA LEU A 356 0.30 -3.99 10.86
C LEU A 356 -0.63 -3.98 9.64
N SER A 357 -1.29 -2.84 9.40
CA SER A 357 -2.17 -2.62 8.25
C SER A 357 -1.97 -1.22 7.68
N TYR A 358 -1.97 -1.07 6.35
CA TYR A 358 -2.05 0.26 5.74
C TYR A 358 -3.32 0.99 6.19
N ASP A 359 -3.16 2.27 6.47
CA ASP A 359 -4.24 3.16 6.85
C ASP A 359 -4.97 3.71 5.61
N PHE A 360 -5.82 2.90 5.00
CA PHE A 360 -6.77 3.35 3.98
C PHE A 360 -7.97 4.10 4.57
N ILE A 361 -8.06 4.19 5.91
CA ILE A 361 -9.18 4.78 6.63
C ILE A 361 -9.01 6.29 6.73
N THR A 362 -7.89 6.73 7.30
CA THR A 362 -7.66 8.15 7.59
C THR A 362 -6.93 8.88 6.46
N ARG A 363 -6.24 8.16 5.54
CA ARG A 363 -5.53 8.77 4.41
C ARG A 363 -6.46 9.63 3.53
N PRO A 364 -7.57 9.14 2.96
CA PRO A 364 -8.50 10.00 2.22
C PRO A 364 -9.12 11.08 3.10
N ALA A 365 -9.32 10.82 4.39
CA ALA A 365 -9.98 11.76 5.30
C ALA A 365 -9.09 12.97 5.64
N TYR A 366 -7.78 12.79 5.87
CA TYR A 366 -6.91 13.96 6.10
C TYR A 366 -6.62 14.74 4.82
N GLN A 367 -6.58 14.08 3.67
CA GLN A 367 -6.50 14.77 2.38
C GLN A 367 -7.77 15.57 2.10
N HIS A 368 -8.93 15.02 2.44
CA HIS A 368 -10.20 15.75 2.40
C HIS A 368 -10.15 16.99 3.32
N ALA A 369 -9.67 16.83 4.55
CA ALA A 369 -9.53 17.95 5.49
C ALA A 369 -8.62 19.06 4.92
N LEU A 370 -7.53 18.69 4.23
CA LEU A 370 -6.62 19.64 3.61
C LEU A 370 -7.30 20.46 2.50
N VAL A 371 -8.05 19.80 1.61
CA VAL A 371 -8.60 20.49 0.43
C VAL A 371 -9.90 21.23 0.71
N THR A 372 -10.63 20.85 1.77
CA THR A 372 -11.90 21.50 2.17
C THR A 372 -11.75 22.47 3.34
N GLY A 373 -10.63 22.41 4.07
CA GLY A 373 -10.43 23.20 5.31
C GLY A 373 -11.29 22.75 6.48
N THR A 374 -11.92 21.55 6.42
CA THR A 374 -12.75 21.00 7.51
C THR A 374 -12.30 19.60 7.94
N THR A 375 -12.12 19.39 9.23
CA THR A 375 -11.66 18.14 9.82
C THR A 375 -12.77 17.21 10.28
N GLU A 376 -14.05 17.55 10.01
CA GLU A 376 -15.18 16.80 10.56
C GLU A 376 -15.21 15.35 10.07
N PHE A 377 -14.99 15.11 8.77
CA PHE A 377 -14.88 13.76 8.23
C PHE A 377 -13.66 13.02 8.79
N LEU A 378 -12.52 13.69 8.93
CA LEU A 378 -11.32 13.10 9.53
C LEU A 378 -11.56 12.70 10.99
N ARG A 379 -12.20 13.55 11.79
CA ARG A 379 -12.56 13.24 13.19
C ARG A 379 -13.56 12.08 13.25
N LEU A 380 -14.52 12.01 12.33
CA LEU A 380 -15.43 10.88 12.21
C LEU A 380 -14.64 9.58 12.00
N MET A 381 -13.71 9.55 11.04
CA MET A 381 -12.94 8.35 10.73
C MET A 381 -12.03 7.92 11.88
N LEU A 382 -11.34 8.85 12.55
CA LEU A 382 -10.53 8.54 13.73
C LEU A 382 -11.35 7.93 14.88
N ARG A 383 -12.59 8.40 15.07
CA ARG A 383 -13.51 7.83 16.07
C ARG A 383 -14.01 6.45 15.66
N GLN A 384 -14.24 6.21 14.35
CA GLN A 384 -14.63 4.90 13.84
C GLN A 384 -13.52 3.85 14.07
N VAL A 385 -12.25 4.19 13.90
CA VAL A 385 -11.12 3.30 14.22
C VAL A 385 -11.26 2.74 15.65
N HIS A 386 -11.57 3.61 16.62
CA HIS A 386 -11.81 3.17 17.99
C HIS A 386 -13.09 2.35 18.17
N ALA A 387 -14.19 2.77 17.54
CA ALA A 387 -15.49 2.11 17.66
C ALA A 387 -15.45 0.66 17.15
N PHE A 388 -14.65 0.41 16.10
CA PHE A 388 -14.44 -0.94 15.55
C PHE A 388 -13.33 -1.74 16.23
N GLY A 389 -12.71 -1.20 17.29
CA GLY A 389 -11.70 -1.91 18.07
C GLY A 389 -10.36 -2.10 17.36
N ILE A 390 -10.08 -1.29 16.34
CA ILE A 390 -8.77 -1.26 15.68
C ILE A 390 -7.78 -0.56 16.61
N ASP A 391 -6.66 -1.22 16.93
CA ASP A 391 -5.57 -0.59 17.69
C ASP A 391 -4.83 0.38 16.76
N PRO A 392 -4.83 1.71 17.00
CA PRO A 392 -4.11 2.66 16.15
C PRO A 392 -2.61 2.36 16.02
N ALA A 393 -2.01 1.65 16.99
CA ALA A 393 -0.62 1.20 16.90
C ALA A 393 -0.40 0.11 15.82
N SER A 394 -1.46 -0.49 15.29
CA SER A 394 -1.40 -1.44 14.17
C SER A 394 -1.45 -0.77 12.80
N LEU A 395 -1.60 0.55 12.73
CA LEU A 395 -1.76 1.26 11.46
C LEU A 395 -0.41 1.78 10.92
N ILE A 396 -0.30 1.79 9.60
CA ILE A 396 0.79 2.42 8.85
C ILE A 396 0.22 3.65 8.16
N HIS A 397 0.54 4.81 8.72
CA HIS A 397 0.15 6.10 8.19
C HIS A 397 1.07 6.47 7.03
N ALA A 398 0.63 6.22 5.79
CA ALA A 398 1.39 6.50 4.59
C ALA A 398 0.95 7.82 3.94
N MET A 399 1.92 8.66 3.56
CA MET A 399 1.64 9.88 2.79
C MET A 399 1.35 9.54 1.33
N GLN A 400 2.35 9.07 0.61
CA GLN A 400 2.22 8.60 -0.76
C GLN A 400 2.87 7.22 -0.91
N ASN A 401 2.27 6.39 -1.74
CA ASN A 401 2.85 5.17 -2.26
C ASN A 401 2.74 5.18 -3.81
N HIS A 402 2.89 4.04 -4.47
CA HIS A 402 2.77 3.90 -5.93
C HIS A 402 1.32 3.90 -6.42
N ASP A 403 0.35 3.77 -5.51
CA ASP A 403 -1.08 3.79 -5.84
C ASP A 403 -1.65 5.20 -5.85
N GLU A 404 -2.80 5.35 -6.45
CA GLU A 404 -3.58 6.58 -6.43
C GLU A 404 -4.01 6.97 -5.00
N LEU A 405 -4.51 8.18 -4.84
CA LEU A 405 -5.32 8.52 -3.68
C LEU A 405 -6.66 7.83 -3.82
N THR A 406 -6.83 6.72 -3.13
CA THR A 406 -8.00 5.87 -3.21
C THR A 406 -9.22 6.51 -2.54
N LEU A 407 -10.31 6.66 -3.28
CA LEU A 407 -11.58 7.22 -2.82
C LEU A 407 -12.72 6.19 -2.85
N GLU A 408 -12.39 4.93 -2.76
CA GLU A 408 -13.42 3.86 -2.73
C GLU A 408 -14.29 3.96 -1.49
N LEU A 409 -13.71 4.29 -0.33
CA LEU A 409 -14.39 4.39 0.95
C LEU A 409 -15.31 3.18 1.20
N VAL A 410 -14.71 1.98 1.05
CA VAL A 410 -15.42 0.68 0.99
C VAL A 410 -16.35 0.45 2.17
N HIS A 411 -15.98 0.92 3.36
CA HIS A 411 -16.80 0.83 4.56
C HIS A 411 -18.22 1.39 4.33
N PHE A 412 -18.32 2.57 3.69
CA PHE A 412 -19.60 3.25 3.44
C PHE A 412 -20.36 2.73 2.21
N TRP A 413 -19.74 1.88 1.41
CA TRP A 413 -20.36 1.33 0.21
C TRP A 413 -20.99 -0.05 0.45
N THR A 414 -20.36 -0.88 1.29
CA THR A 414 -20.73 -2.29 1.44
C THR A 414 -21.57 -2.52 2.71
N LEU A 415 -20.96 -2.99 3.79
CA LEU A 415 -21.67 -3.38 5.01
C LEU A 415 -22.41 -2.22 5.68
N HIS A 416 -21.85 -1.03 5.65
CA HIS A 416 -22.37 0.15 6.35
C HIS A 416 -23.01 1.20 5.40
N ALA A 417 -23.44 0.76 4.20
CA ALA A 417 -24.04 1.62 3.18
C ALA A 417 -25.32 2.32 3.67
N HIS A 418 -26.06 1.70 4.56
CA HIS A 418 -27.35 2.21 5.08
C HIS A 418 -27.27 2.69 6.53
N ASP A 419 -26.10 2.64 7.16
CA ASP A 419 -25.89 3.17 8.49
C ASP A 419 -25.95 4.69 8.46
N THR A 420 -26.32 5.28 9.59
CA THR A 420 -26.56 6.71 9.71
C THR A 420 -25.32 7.43 10.23
N TYR A 421 -24.88 8.45 9.52
CA TYR A 421 -23.73 9.30 9.87
C TYR A 421 -24.15 10.77 9.94
N HIS A 422 -23.54 11.49 10.89
CA HIS A 422 -23.71 12.95 11.00
C HIS A 422 -22.50 13.65 10.38
N TYR A 423 -22.76 14.59 9.48
CA TYR A 423 -21.73 15.36 8.80
C TYR A 423 -22.27 16.73 8.40
N GLN A 424 -21.56 17.81 8.69
CA GLN A 424 -21.95 19.21 8.42
C GLN A 424 -23.36 19.56 8.90
N GLY A 425 -23.71 19.10 10.11
CA GLY A 425 -25.02 19.35 10.71
C GLY A 425 -26.20 18.62 10.04
N GLN A 426 -25.93 17.74 9.10
CA GLN A 426 -26.90 16.90 8.40
C GLN A 426 -26.69 15.42 8.73
N THR A 427 -27.67 14.62 8.37
CA THR A 427 -27.65 13.17 8.57
C THR A 427 -27.70 12.46 7.23
N PHE A 428 -26.73 11.58 6.98
CA PHE A 428 -26.58 10.85 5.72
C PHE A 428 -26.56 9.33 5.94
N PRO A 429 -27.18 8.53 5.06
CA PRO A 429 -26.82 7.13 4.90
C PRO A 429 -25.36 7.02 4.42
N GLY A 430 -24.67 5.94 4.78
CA GLY A 430 -23.24 5.75 4.45
C GLY A 430 -22.93 5.90 2.96
N ASN A 431 -23.72 5.27 2.08
CA ASN A 431 -23.55 5.37 0.64
C ASN A 431 -23.70 6.80 0.10
N ILE A 432 -24.59 7.60 0.69
CA ILE A 432 -24.76 9.00 0.30
C ILE A 432 -23.64 9.88 0.84
N LEU A 433 -23.21 9.66 2.10
CA LEU A 433 -22.03 10.34 2.64
C LEU A 433 -20.79 10.06 1.78
N ARG A 434 -20.59 8.80 1.38
CA ARG A 434 -19.50 8.40 0.49
C ARG A 434 -19.48 9.22 -0.80
N GLU A 435 -20.59 9.30 -1.51
CA GLU A 435 -20.64 10.04 -2.77
C GLU A 435 -20.40 11.54 -2.54
N HIS A 436 -20.94 12.12 -1.46
CA HIS A 436 -20.69 13.51 -1.10
C HIS A 436 -19.19 13.81 -0.88
N ILE A 437 -18.50 13.00 -0.07
CA ILE A 437 -17.05 13.14 0.17
C ILE A 437 -16.26 12.98 -1.13
N ARG A 438 -16.64 12.03 -1.99
CA ARG A 438 -15.98 11.81 -3.28
C ARG A 438 -16.13 12.97 -4.24
N GLU A 439 -17.34 13.53 -4.31
CA GLU A 439 -17.64 14.72 -5.13
C GLU A 439 -16.79 15.91 -4.68
N GLU A 440 -16.75 16.21 -3.38
CA GLU A 440 -15.88 17.27 -2.83
C GLU A 440 -14.39 17.03 -3.18
N MET A 441 -13.90 15.78 -3.05
CA MET A 441 -12.50 15.45 -3.38
C MET A 441 -12.21 15.61 -4.89
N TYR A 442 -13.09 15.14 -5.76
CA TYR A 442 -12.92 15.28 -7.21
C TYR A 442 -12.98 16.73 -7.68
N GLU A 443 -13.85 17.54 -7.07
CA GLU A 443 -13.95 18.97 -7.37
C GLU A 443 -12.63 19.69 -7.10
N HIS A 444 -11.98 19.41 -5.96
CA HIS A 444 -10.75 20.08 -5.54
C HIS A 444 -9.49 19.50 -6.19
N LEU A 445 -9.45 18.19 -6.45
CA LEU A 445 -8.22 17.49 -6.82
C LEU A 445 -8.07 17.17 -8.31
N ALA A 446 -9.08 17.44 -9.13
CA ALA A 446 -9.03 17.12 -10.56
C ALA A 446 -9.75 18.20 -11.41
N GLY A 447 -9.71 18.05 -12.74
CA GLY A 447 -10.39 18.95 -13.66
C GLY A 447 -9.81 20.36 -13.66
N GLU A 448 -10.68 21.39 -13.69
CA GLU A 448 -10.22 22.79 -13.81
C GLU A 448 -9.47 23.31 -12.58
N HIS A 449 -9.71 22.73 -11.41
CA HIS A 449 -9.04 23.14 -10.16
C HIS A 449 -7.62 22.59 -10.06
N ALA A 450 -7.38 21.38 -10.55
CA ALA A 450 -6.08 20.71 -10.54
C ALA A 450 -5.86 19.95 -11.86
N PRO A 451 -5.60 20.63 -12.97
CA PRO A 451 -5.53 20.02 -14.31
C PRO A 451 -4.34 19.06 -14.49
N TYR A 452 -3.40 19.08 -13.59
CA TYR A 452 -2.22 18.22 -13.54
C TYR A 452 -2.45 16.89 -12.81
N ASN A 453 -3.59 16.74 -12.12
CA ASN A 453 -4.01 15.47 -11.52
C ASN A 453 -5.08 14.81 -12.40
N LEU A 454 -5.09 13.49 -12.44
CA LEU A 454 -6.04 12.74 -13.26
C LEU A 454 -6.92 11.84 -12.41
N LYS A 455 -8.19 11.72 -12.78
CA LYS A 455 -9.06 10.70 -12.19
C LYS A 455 -8.55 9.32 -12.55
N PHE A 456 -8.47 8.43 -11.57
CA PHE A 456 -8.15 7.03 -11.76
C PHE A 456 -9.44 6.21 -11.80
N VAL A 457 -9.86 5.78 -12.98
CA VAL A 457 -11.12 5.09 -13.21
C VAL A 457 -12.26 5.82 -12.46
N THR A 458 -12.98 5.13 -11.57
CA THR A 458 -14.02 5.70 -10.69
C THR A 458 -13.58 5.74 -9.21
N ASN A 459 -12.34 5.34 -8.91
CA ASN A 459 -11.94 4.94 -7.56
C ASN A 459 -11.01 5.90 -6.85
N GLY A 460 -10.45 6.88 -7.55
CA GLY A 460 -9.47 7.76 -6.92
C GLY A 460 -8.91 8.84 -7.83
N VAL A 461 -7.81 9.44 -7.38
CA VAL A 461 -7.08 10.48 -8.10
C VAL A 461 -5.60 10.12 -8.17
N SER A 462 -5.05 10.09 -9.38
CA SER A 462 -3.61 9.98 -9.61
C SER A 462 -2.96 11.33 -9.32
N CYS A 463 -2.18 11.41 -8.26
CA CYS A 463 -1.58 12.63 -7.75
C CYS A 463 -0.38 12.33 -6.85
N THR A 464 0.51 13.29 -6.65
CA THR A 464 1.55 13.27 -5.61
C THR A 464 1.10 14.04 -4.37
N SER A 465 1.73 13.84 -3.21
CA SER A 465 1.45 14.68 -2.03
C SER A 465 1.64 16.16 -2.34
N ALA A 466 2.72 16.51 -3.05
CA ALA A 466 2.98 17.90 -3.45
C ALA A 466 1.90 18.44 -4.39
N SER A 467 1.36 17.63 -5.32
CA SER A 467 0.29 18.07 -6.23
C SER A 467 -1.08 18.17 -5.56
N ILE A 468 -1.34 17.40 -4.51
CA ILE A 468 -2.52 17.60 -3.64
C ILE A 468 -2.41 18.94 -2.91
N ILE A 469 -1.24 19.24 -2.36
CA ILE A 469 -0.99 20.49 -1.64
C ILE A 469 -1.10 21.69 -2.60
N THR A 470 -0.56 21.60 -3.81
CA THR A 470 -0.72 22.68 -4.82
C THR A 470 -2.19 22.92 -5.16
N ALA A 471 -3.00 21.85 -5.25
CA ALA A 471 -4.44 21.97 -5.47
C ALA A 471 -5.14 22.66 -4.27
N ALA A 472 -4.82 22.27 -3.04
CA ALA A 472 -5.36 22.88 -1.82
C ALA A 472 -5.01 24.38 -1.70
N LEU A 473 -3.84 24.78 -2.20
CA LEU A 473 -3.38 26.19 -2.24
C LEU A 473 -3.93 26.97 -3.45
N GLY A 474 -4.72 26.32 -4.33
CA GLY A 474 -5.30 26.96 -5.51
C GLY A 474 -4.29 27.22 -6.65
N ILE A 475 -3.14 26.59 -6.64
CA ILE A 475 -2.11 26.68 -7.68
C ILE A 475 -2.52 25.79 -8.85
N ARG A 476 -2.86 26.37 -9.99
CA ARG A 476 -3.36 25.65 -11.18
C ARG A 476 -2.27 25.37 -12.23
N ASP A 477 -1.19 26.14 -12.20
CA ASP A 477 -0.09 26.03 -13.15
C ASP A 477 1.19 25.66 -12.40
N LEU A 478 1.67 24.44 -12.59
CA LEU A 478 2.86 23.93 -11.93
C LEU A 478 4.15 24.58 -12.44
N ASP A 479 4.14 25.13 -13.65
CA ASP A 479 5.31 25.84 -14.22
C ASP A 479 5.47 27.23 -13.64
N ALA A 480 4.37 27.83 -13.17
CA ALA A 480 4.34 29.15 -12.55
C ALA A 480 4.71 29.16 -11.05
N ILE A 481 4.99 28.02 -10.43
CA ILE A 481 5.36 27.90 -9.01
C ILE A 481 6.61 28.73 -8.71
N THR A 482 6.48 29.69 -7.78
CA THR A 482 7.54 30.58 -7.30
C THR A 482 8.25 30.00 -6.06
N GLU A 483 9.38 30.61 -5.66
CA GLU A 483 10.05 30.23 -4.40
C GLU A 483 9.18 30.46 -3.15
N ALA A 484 8.27 31.44 -3.18
CA ALA A 484 7.32 31.67 -2.10
C ALA A 484 6.29 30.53 -2.01
N ASP A 485 5.80 30.08 -3.17
CA ASP A 485 4.89 28.94 -3.25
C ASP A 485 5.57 27.66 -2.76
N VAL A 486 6.85 27.44 -3.13
CA VAL A 486 7.62 26.27 -2.65
C VAL A 486 7.68 26.26 -1.11
N LYS A 487 7.92 27.40 -0.46
CA LYS A 487 7.94 27.49 1.00
C LYS A 487 6.58 27.20 1.61
N GLN A 488 5.51 27.69 0.99
CA GLN A 488 4.15 27.42 1.45
C GLN A 488 3.77 25.93 1.25
N ILE A 489 4.10 25.35 0.10
CA ILE A 489 3.92 23.92 -0.17
C ILE A 489 4.67 23.08 0.87
N GLN A 490 5.93 23.44 1.15
CA GLN A 490 6.73 22.75 2.17
C GLN A 490 6.11 22.87 3.56
N HIS A 491 5.59 24.02 3.93
CA HIS A 491 4.92 24.24 5.23
C HIS A 491 3.69 23.34 5.38
N VAL A 492 2.81 23.31 4.37
CA VAL A 492 1.63 22.42 4.36
C VAL A 492 2.05 20.95 4.33
N HIS A 493 3.11 20.59 3.60
CA HIS A 493 3.62 19.22 3.58
C HIS A 493 4.08 18.77 4.98
N LEU A 494 4.72 19.66 5.75
CA LEU A 494 5.11 19.40 7.14
C LEU A 494 3.90 19.27 8.08
N LEU A 495 2.78 19.96 7.84
CA LEU A 495 1.53 19.71 8.55
C LEU A 495 1.06 18.26 8.34
N LEU A 496 1.09 17.76 7.09
CA LEU A 496 0.72 16.36 6.79
C LEU A 496 1.71 15.37 7.40
N VAL A 497 3.01 15.69 7.43
CA VAL A 497 4.01 14.92 8.18
C VAL A 497 3.64 14.85 9.66
N MET A 498 3.27 15.97 10.28
CA MET A 498 2.88 15.99 11.70
C MET A 498 1.64 15.14 11.96
N PHE A 499 0.61 15.22 11.08
CA PHE A 499 -0.55 14.34 11.21
C PHE A 499 -0.15 12.88 11.24
N ASN A 500 0.68 12.43 10.30
CA ASN A 500 1.05 11.03 10.16
C ASN A 500 2.10 10.57 11.20
N ALA A 501 3.09 11.42 11.52
CA ALA A 501 4.19 11.07 12.40
C ALA A 501 3.88 11.19 13.90
N MET A 502 2.89 12.01 14.30
CA MET A 502 2.55 12.23 15.70
C MET A 502 1.43 11.31 16.22
N GLN A 503 1.24 10.17 15.55
CA GLN A 503 0.30 9.11 15.90
C GLN A 503 1.04 7.80 16.26
N PRO A 504 0.39 6.87 17.02
CA PRO A 504 0.92 5.52 17.20
C PRO A 504 1.01 4.76 15.88
N GLY A 505 1.69 3.62 15.87
CA GLY A 505 1.91 2.82 14.67
C GLY A 505 3.15 3.27 13.88
N VAL A 506 3.12 3.06 12.56
CA VAL A 506 4.24 3.36 11.67
C VAL A 506 3.95 4.59 10.82
N PHE A 507 4.95 5.40 10.57
CA PHE A 507 4.90 6.47 9.58
C PHE A 507 5.67 6.06 8.32
N ALA A 508 5.01 6.04 7.16
CA ALA A 508 5.61 5.75 5.87
C ALA A 508 5.54 6.97 4.94
N LEU A 509 6.64 7.23 4.24
CA LEU A 509 6.74 8.27 3.22
C LEU A 509 7.46 7.72 1.99
N SER A 510 7.32 8.38 0.85
CA SER A 510 7.91 7.95 -0.42
C SER A 510 9.12 8.81 -0.80
N GLY A 511 9.87 8.36 -1.83
CA GLY A 511 10.90 9.18 -2.45
C GLY A 511 10.33 10.46 -3.06
N TRP A 512 9.12 10.43 -3.56
CA TRP A 512 8.43 11.62 -4.09
C TRP A 512 8.14 12.66 -3.01
N ASP A 513 7.73 12.22 -1.80
CA ASP A 513 7.55 13.12 -0.64
C ASP A 513 8.87 13.80 -0.26
N LEU A 514 9.97 13.02 -0.21
CA LEU A 514 11.28 13.51 0.22
C LEU A 514 11.86 14.60 -0.67
N VAL A 515 11.56 14.60 -1.97
CA VAL A 515 12.02 15.62 -2.92
C VAL A 515 10.91 16.61 -3.30
N GLY A 516 9.68 16.44 -2.81
CA GLY A 516 8.54 17.27 -3.19
C GLY A 516 8.23 17.17 -4.67
N ALA A 517 8.17 15.95 -5.21
CA ALA A 517 7.91 15.71 -6.63
C ALA A 517 6.48 16.06 -7.01
N LEU A 518 6.32 16.82 -8.09
CA LEU A 518 5.03 17.09 -8.73
C LEU A 518 4.63 15.94 -9.66
N THR A 519 3.42 15.98 -10.18
CA THR A 519 2.99 15.05 -11.23
C THR A 519 3.69 15.34 -12.56
N LEU A 520 3.90 14.29 -13.36
CA LEU A 520 4.35 14.40 -14.73
C LEU A 520 3.23 14.99 -15.62
N PRO A 521 3.57 15.80 -16.62
CA PRO A 521 2.64 16.11 -17.71
C PRO A 521 2.13 14.81 -18.36
N ALA A 522 0.80 14.70 -18.53
CA ALA A 522 0.17 13.46 -19.02
C ALA A 522 0.72 13.03 -20.40
N GLU A 523 1.06 13.97 -21.28
CA GLU A 523 1.61 13.71 -22.59
C GLU A 523 2.96 12.98 -22.57
N GLN A 524 3.76 13.14 -21.53
CA GLN A 524 5.05 12.45 -21.41
C GLN A 524 4.88 10.94 -21.15
N VAL A 525 3.77 10.54 -20.55
CA VAL A 525 3.50 9.15 -20.15
C VAL A 525 2.25 8.57 -20.82
N GLN A 526 1.66 9.28 -21.80
CA GLN A 526 0.44 8.86 -22.47
C GLN A 526 0.58 7.47 -23.13
N HIS A 527 1.77 7.13 -23.61
CA HIS A 527 2.06 5.83 -24.20
C HIS A 527 2.00 4.67 -23.20
N LEU A 528 2.12 4.95 -21.89
CA LEU A 528 1.98 3.99 -20.80
C LEU A 528 0.54 3.88 -20.29
N MET A 529 -0.32 4.87 -20.59
CA MET A 529 -1.71 4.93 -20.11
C MET A 529 -2.70 4.29 -21.10
N GLN A 530 -2.25 3.46 -22.03
CA GLN A 530 -3.12 2.87 -23.08
C GLN A 530 -4.19 1.91 -22.52
N ASP A 531 -3.98 1.39 -21.32
CA ASP A 531 -4.90 0.53 -20.56
C ASP A 531 -5.78 1.29 -19.56
N GLY A 532 -5.80 2.64 -19.62
CA GLY A 532 -6.54 3.49 -18.70
C GLY A 532 -5.85 3.75 -17.35
N ASP A 533 -4.65 3.22 -17.11
CA ASP A 533 -3.92 3.43 -15.86
C ASP A 533 -3.28 4.82 -15.79
N THR A 534 -3.98 5.77 -15.19
CA THR A 534 -3.52 7.15 -15.05
C THR A 534 -2.46 7.33 -13.97
N ARG A 535 -2.14 6.30 -13.17
CA ARG A 535 -1.16 6.38 -12.08
C ARG A 535 0.26 6.67 -12.54
N TRP A 536 0.55 6.46 -13.81
CA TRP A 536 1.85 6.78 -14.39
C TRP A 536 2.27 8.23 -14.19
N ILE A 537 1.33 9.20 -14.13
CA ILE A 537 1.66 10.61 -13.91
C ILE A 537 2.30 10.92 -12.56
N HIS A 538 2.08 10.10 -11.54
CA HIS A 538 2.66 10.32 -10.21
C HIS A 538 3.82 9.36 -9.87
N ARG A 539 4.25 8.54 -10.85
CA ARG A 539 5.37 7.60 -10.71
C ARG A 539 6.66 8.13 -11.35
N GLY A 540 6.83 9.46 -11.43
CA GLY A 540 7.99 10.09 -12.03
C GLY A 540 9.31 9.74 -11.35
N ALA A 541 10.41 9.84 -12.11
CA ALA A 541 11.74 9.52 -11.62
C ALA A 541 12.24 10.48 -10.54
N TYR A 542 13.04 9.99 -9.60
CA TYR A 542 13.71 10.81 -8.59
C TYR A 542 15.12 10.31 -8.26
N ASP A 543 15.96 11.27 -7.84
CA ASP A 543 17.30 11.03 -7.31
C ASP A 543 17.40 11.67 -5.93
N LEU A 544 17.54 10.84 -4.89
CA LEU A 544 17.55 11.33 -3.51
C LEU A 544 18.90 11.90 -3.07
N VAL A 545 20.00 11.50 -3.69
CA VAL A 545 21.36 11.79 -3.20
C VAL A 545 22.37 12.16 -4.30
N ASP A 546 21.87 12.69 -5.41
CA ASP A 546 22.67 13.12 -6.55
C ASP A 546 23.54 12.00 -7.13
N LEU A 547 22.93 10.84 -7.40
CA LEU A 547 23.60 9.71 -8.06
C LEU A 547 23.90 10.02 -9.53
N ASP A 548 22.94 10.67 -10.20
CA ASP A 548 23.04 11.21 -11.56
C ASP A 548 22.14 12.46 -11.67
N PRO A 549 22.68 13.63 -11.30
CA PRO A 549 21.89 14.87 -11.28
C PRO A 549 21.36 15.30 -12.66
N ASP A 550 22.04 14.91 -13.73
CA ASP A 550 21.71 15.27 -15.11
C ASP A 550 20.75 14.28 -15.78
N ALA A 551 20.41 13.18 -15.10
CA ALA A 551 19.48 12.17 -15.65
C ALA A 551 18.07 12.75 -15.79
N GLU A 552 17.52 12.66 -16.99
CA GLU A 552 16.15 13.06 -17.33
C GLU A 552 15.14 11.92 -17.13
N VAL A 553 15.61 10.68 -17.04
CA VAL A 553 14.79 9.47 -16.89
C VAL A 553 15.41 8.52 -15.86
N SER A 554 14.56 7.69 -15.25
CA SER A 554 15.03 6.60 -14.38
C SER A 554 15.58 5.42 -15.19
N ALA A 555 16.19 4.45 -14.49
CA ALA A 555 16.57 3.16 -15.09
C ALA A 555 15.38 2.42 -15.73
N GLY A 556 14.17 2.59 -15.19
CA GLY A 556 12.92 2.06 -15.75
C GLY A 556 12.30 2.89 -16.88
N GLY A 557 12.97 3.98 -17.32
CA GLY A 557 12.49 4.84 -18.40
C GLY A 557 11.43 5.86 -17.99
N MET A 558 11.16 6.03 -16.69
CA MET A 558 10.21 7.04 -16.22
C MET A 558 10.81 8.45 -16.32
N PRO A 559 10.09 9.44 -16.88
CA PRO A 559 10.56 10.81 -16.92
C PRO A 559 10.76 11.40 -15.52
N ARG A 560 11.69 12.35 -15.38
CA ARG A 560 11.94 13.08 -14.14
C ARG A 560 10.96 14.27 -14.02
N PRO A 561 10.08 14.30 -13.00
CA PRO A 561 9.19 15.44 -12.77
C PRO A 561 9.93 16.60 -12.15
N LYS A 562 9.29 17.77 -12.12
CA LYS A 562 9.74 18.90 -11.31
C LYS A 562 9.71 18.51 -9.83
N ALA A 563 10.85 18.60 -9.16
CA ALA A 563 11.01 18.38 -7.72
C ALA A 563 11.27 19.70 -7.02
N LEU A 564 10.57 19.97 -5.91
CA LEU A 564 10.53 21.30 -5.29
C LEU A 564 11.64 21.51 -4.24
N TYR A 565 12.17 20.41 -3.63
CA TYR A 565 13.01 20.51 -2.43
C TYR A 565 14.50 20.26 -2.70
N GLY A 566 14.85 19.65 -3.83
CA GLY A 566 16.21 19.21 -4.14
C GLY A 566 16.57 17.87 -3.49
N SER A 567 17.84 17.47 -3.61
CA SER A 567 18.33 16.22 -3.03
C SER A 567 18.41 16.28 -1.51
N LEU A 568 18.42 15.11 -0.85
CA LEU A 568 18.56 15.03 0.62
C LEU A 568 19.89 15.61 1.09
N VAL A 569 20.96 15.47 0.28
CA VAL A 569 22.28 16.01 0.60
C VAL A 569 22.25 17.53 0.67
N GLU A 570 21.58 18.19 -0.27
CA GLU A 570 21.40 19.64 -0.26
C GLU A 570 20.46 20.09 0.85
N GLN A 571 19.36 19.37 1.05
CA GLN A 571 18.36 19.69 2.06
C GLN A 571 18.94 19.65 3.48
N LEU A 572 19.75 18.64 3.82
CA LEU A 572 20.33 18.48 5.15
C LEU A 572 21.35 19.56 5.52
N GLN A 573 21.85 20.33 4.53
CA GLN A 573 22.69 21.49 4.77
C GLN A 573 21.89 22.77 5.12
N ARG A 574 20.58 22.78 4.89
CA ARG A 574 19.69 23.93 5.12
C ARG A 574 18.73 23.62 6.28
N PRO A 575 18.81 24.38 7.40
CA PRO A 575 17.98 24.11 8.59
C PRO A 575 16.47 24.22 8.35
N ASP A 576 16.07 25.05 7.38
CA ASP A 576 14.68 25.35 7.01
C ASP A 576 14.13 24.43 5.90
N SER A 577 14.93 23.48 5.41
CA SER A 577 14.50 22.53 4.38
C SER A 577 13.51 21.50 4.92
N PHE A 578 12.78 20.85 4.00
CA PHE A 578 11.83 19.78 4.35
C PHE A 578 12.53 18.64 5.13
N ALA A 579 13.65 18.11 4.63
CA ALA A 579 14.36 17.00 5.30
C ALA A 579 14.89 17.38 6.68
N SER A 580 15.38 18.62 6.87
CA SER A 580 15.86 19.10 8.18
C SER A 580 14.72 19.29 9.18
N GLN A 581 13.55 19.76 8.75
CA GLN A 581 12.37 19.87 9.61
C GLN A 581 11.77 18.48 9.90
N LEU A 582 11.71 17.59 8.90
CA LEU A 582 11.33 16.19 9.08
C LEU A 582 12.20 15.50 10.13
N LYS A 583 13.53 15.69 10.07
CA LYS A 583 14.48 15.19 11.08
C LYS A 583 14.11 15.63 12.52
N LYS A 584 13.72 16.89 12.73
CA LYS A 584 13.27 17.38 14.05
C LYS A 584 12.01 16.64 14.49
N ILE A 585 11.00 16.54 13.64
CA ILE A 585 9.75 15.85 13.95
C ILE A 585 10.02 14.38 14.29
N LEU A 586 10.83 13.68 13.50
CA LEU A 586 11.16 12.28 13.74
C LEU A 586 12.05 12.05 14.97
N SER A 587 12.89 13.02 15.34
CA SER A 587 13.66 12.95 16.57
C SER A 587 12.75 12.99 17.82
N VAL A 588 11.72 13.82 17.80
CA VAL A 588 10.67 13.89 18.82
C VAL A 588 9.86 12.60 18.88
N ARG A 589 9.42 12.10 17.70
CA ARG A 589 8.72 10.82 17.61
C ARG A 589 9.48 9.69 18.30
N ARG A 590 10.81 9.62 18.07
CA ARG A 590 11.69 8.61 18.69
C ARG A 590 11.89 8.87 20.18
N ALA A 591 12.17 10.11 20.60
CA ALA A 591 12.44 10.46 21.98
C ALA A 591 11.28 10.13 22.95
N TYR A 592 10.07 10.28 22.46
CA TYR A 592 8.84 10.04 23.21
C TYR A 592 8.18 8.68 22.93
N ASP A 593 8.76 7.82 22.08
CA ASP A 593 8.20 6.53 21.67
C ASP A 593 6.76 6.64 21.16
N ILE A 594 6.47 7.66 20.37
CA ILE A 594 5.12 7.99 19.89
C ILE A 594 4.50 6.81 19.13
N ALA A 595 5.30 6.02 18.39
CA ALA A 595 4.86 4.82 17.71
C ALA A 595 4.16 3.79 18.62
N ALA A 596 4.53 3.74 19.89
CA ALA A 596 3.97 2.84 20.89
C ALA A 596 2.93 3.52 21.80
N SER A 597 2.59 4.78 21.57
CA SER A 597 1.61 5.53 22.34
C SER A 597 0.20 4.95 22.20
N ARG A 598 -0.71 5.38 23.05
CA ARG A 598 -2.10 4.99 23.02
C ARG A 598 -2.99 6.21 22.80
N GLN A 599 -3.75 6.24 21.75
CA GLN A 599 -4.76 7.27 21.51
C GLN A 599 -5.85 7.17 22.56
N ILE A 600 -6.12 8.27 23.27
CA ILE A 600 -7.08 8.30 24.38
C ILE A 600 -8.27 9.21 24.13
N LEU A 601 -8.13 10.23 23.29
CA LEU A 601 -9.21 11.17 23.01
C LEU A 601 -9.03 11.85 21.65
N ILE A 602 -10.15 12.01 20.94
CA ILE A 602 -10.34 12.96 19.84
C ILE A 602 -11.42 13.93 20.31
N PRO A 603 -11.05 15.08 20.89
CA PRO A 603 -12.03 16.01 21.46
C PRO A 603 -12.89 16.67 20.37
N ASP A 604 -14.04 17.16 20.77
CA ASP A 604 -14.82 18.07 19.94
C ASP A 604 -14.11 19.43 19.91
N VAL A 605 -14.18 20.08 18.76
CA VAL A 605 -13.59 21.39 18.49
C VAL A 605 -14.65 22.30 17.86
N GLN A 606 -14.52 23.62 18.09
CA GLN A 606 -15.45 24.60 17.53
C GLN A 606 -15.03 25.03 16.12
N HIS A 607 -13.73 25.21 15.91
CA HIS A 607 -13.22 25.62 14.61
C HIS A 607 -13.21 24.42 13.64
N PRO A 608 -13.87 24.50 12.47
CA PRO A 608 -13.99 23.36 11.55
C PRO A 608 -12.65 22.83 11.03
N GLY A 609 -11.67 23.69 10.86
CA GLY A 609 -10.33 23.32 10.38
C GLY A 609 -9.39 22.73 11.44
N LEU A 610 -9.77 22.72 12.71
CA LEU A 610 -8.92 22.22 13.79
C LEU A 610 -9.09 20.72 13.97
N LEU A 611 -7.97 20.01 14.04
CA LEU A 611 -7.89 18.63 14.53
C LEU A 611 -7.06 18.61 15.82
N VAL A 612 -7.57 17.93 16.86
CA VAL A 612 -6.82 17.64 18.07
C VAL A 612 -6.84 16.13 18.33
N MET A 613 -5.67 15.58 18.59
CA MET A 613 -5.48 14.18 18.95
C MET A 613 -4.73 14.12 20.28
N VAL A 614 -5.21 13.29 21.21
CA VAL A 614 -4.58 13.14 22.53
C VAL A 614 -4.10 11.71 22.71
N HIS A 615 -2.82 11.56 23.08
CA HIS A 615 -2.19 10.26 23.25
C HIS A 615 -1.53 10.16 24.63
N GLU A 616 -1.65 9.01 25.26
CA GLU A 616 -0.84 8.62 26.40
C GLU A 616 0.50 8.07 25.90
N LEU A 617 1.59 8.71 26.31
CA LEU A 617 2.94 8.29 25.95
C LEU A 617 3.39 7.10 26.83
N PRO A 618 4.15 6.15 26.26
CA PRO A 618 4.60 4.97 27.01
C PRO A 618 5.59 5.34 28.14
N ALA A 619 5.77 4.41 29.06
CA ALA A 619 6.72 4.50 30.18
C ALA A 619 6.55 5.75 31.05
N GLY A 620 5.33 6.28 31.19
CA GLY A 620 5.04 7.44 32.02
C GLY A 620 5.60 8.77 31.48
N LYS A 621 5.90 8.84 30.19
CA LYS A 621 6.41 10.09 29.57
C LYS A 621 5.38 11.22 29.49
N GLY A 622 4.15 11.00 29.97
CA GLY A 622 3.08 12.00 30.05
C GLY A 622 2.04 11.89 28.93
N THR A 623 1.31 12.97 28.72
CA THR A 623 0.25 13.05 27.69
C THR A 623 0.69 13.97 26.56
N GLN A 624 0.61 13.48 25.34
CA GLN A 624 0.82 14.26 24.12
C GLN A 624 -0.52 14.79 23.61
N ILE A 625 -0.51 16.06 23.19
CA ILE A 625 -1.61 16.71 22.47
C ILE A 625 -1.05 17.15 21.12
N THR A 626 -1.59 16.64 20.04
CA THR A 626 -1.27 17.10 18.69
C THR A 626 -2.43 17.95 18.18
N ALA A 627 -2.17 19.22 17.91
CA ALA A 627 -3.15 20.17 17.38
C ALA A 627 -2.72 20.63 16.00
N LEU A 628 -3.62 20.49 15.00
CA LEU A 628 -3.33 20.72 13.58
C LEU A 628 -4.41 21.61 12.98
N ASN A 629 -4.01 22.72 12.37
CA ASN A 629 -4.89 23.62 11.65
C ASN A 629 -4.85 23.31 10.15
N PHE A 630 -5.92 22.71 9.61
CA PHE A 630 -6.06 22.42 8.19
C PHE A 630 -6.66 23.58 7.38
N SER A 631 -6.93 24.73 8.02
CA SER A 631 -7.48 25.91 7.36
C SER A 631 -6.38 26.92 6.96
N ASN A 632 -6.75 27.83 6.06
CA ASN A 632 -5.91 28.91 5.61
C ASN A 632 -6.01 30.18 6.48
N GLU A 633 -6.56 30.06 7.68
CA GLU A 633 -6.77 31.17 8.63
C GLU A 633 -6.08 30.87 9.96
N THR A 634 -5.63 31.93 10.66
CA THR A 634 -5.16 31.80 12.05
C THR A 634 -6.36 31.52 12.94
N LEU A 635 -6.26 30.53 13.80
CA LEU A 635 -7.30 30.17 14.76
C LEU A 635 -6.85 30.31 16.20
N VAL A 636 -7.79 30.63 17.08
CA VAL A 636 -7.62 30.60 18.53
C VAL A 636 -8.77 29.82 19.13
N GLU A 637 -8.47 28.78 19.89
CA GLU A 637 -9.50 27.93 20.50
C GLU A 637 -9.09 27.46 21.90
N THR A 638 -10.07 27.41 22.81
CA THR A 638 -9.90 26.80 24.12
C THR A 638 -10.36 25.34 24.06
N LEU A 639 -9.39 24.45 24.20
CA LEU A 639 -9.62 23.00 24.21
C LEU A 639 -10.18 22.56 25.56
N HIS A 640 -11.09 21.57 25.52
CA HIS A 640 -11.57 20.86 26.70
C HIS A 640 -11.07 19.42 26.68
N LEU A 641 -10.18 19.09 27.60
CA LEU A 641 -9.45 17.82 27.65
C LEU A 641 -9.76 17.08 28.96
N PRO A 642 -10.95 16.52 29.12
CA PRO A 642 -11.37 15.89 30.36
C PRO A 642 -10.52 14.66 30.68
N GLY A 643 -10.17 14.50 31.96
CA GLY A 643 -9.39 13.34 32.43
C GLY A 643 -7.89 13.43 32.20
N ILE A 644 -7.40 14.53 31.63
CA ILE A 644 -5.95 14.79 31.52
C ILE A 644 -5.50 15.54 32.77
N ALA A 645 -4.40 15.08 33.38
CA ALA A 645 -3.84 15.72 34.58
C ALA A 645 -3.37 17.14 34.22
N PRO A 646 -3.65 18.14 35.11
CA PRO A 646 -3.21 19.53 34.91
C PRO A 646 -1.68 19.64 34.97
N GLY A 647 -1.14 20.69 34.35
CA GLY A 647 0.27 20.98 34.39
C GLY A 647 0.78 21.79 33.19
N PRO A 648 2.08 22.14 33.20
CA PRO A 648 2.69 22.86 32.10
C PRO A 648 2.56 22.12 30.75
N VAL A 649 2.21 22.89 29.73
CA VAL A 649 2.11 22.42 28.36
C VAL A 649 3.32 22.91 27.59
N VAL A 650 4.09 21.99 27.04
CA VAL A 650 5.35 22.26 26.34
C VAL A 650 5.26 21.81 24.90
N ASP A 651 5.58 22.66 23.93
CA ASP A 651 5.85 22.27 22.55
C ASP A 651 7.15 21.45 22.54
N ILE A 652 7.01 20.16 22.24
CA ILE A 652 8.15 19.21 22.28
C ILE A 652 9.03 19.26 21.04
N ILE A 653 8.62 19.94 19.96
CA ILE A 653 9.44 20.15 18.77
C ILE A 653 10.36 21.37 18.96
N ASN A 654 9.84 22.44 19.54
CA ASN A 654 10.56 23.71 19.72
C ASN A 654 11.02 23.95 21.17
N GLU A 655 10.74 23.02 22.08
CA GLU A 655 11.12 23.05 23.51
C GLU A 655 10.65 24.35 24.23
N ARG A 656 9.43 24.81 23.87
CA ARG A 656 8.85 26.06 24.39
C ARG A 656 7.63 25.77 25.26
N VAL A 657 7.52 26.48 26.40
CA VAL A 657 6.31 26.44 27.25
C VAL A 657 5.21 27.27 26.57
N GLU A 658 4.06 26.65 26.29
CA GLU A 658 2.91 27.29 25.64
C GLU A 658 1.86 27.75 26.65
N GLY A 659 1.91 27.30 27.90
CA GLY A 659 0.96 27.64 28.95
C GLY A 659 0.76 26.49 29.93
N ASP A 660 -0.39 26.47 30.58
CA ASP A 660 -0.76 25.46 31.57
C ASP A 660 -2.14 24.87 31.21
N LEU A 661 -2.26 23.55 31.29
CA LEU A 661 -3.55 22.86 31.32
C LEU A 661 -4.13 23.05 32.74
N THR A 662 -5.34 23.60 32.77
CA THR A 662 -6.00 23.90 34.08
C THR A 662 -6.54 22.64 34.75
N ASP A 663 -6.91 22.76 36.05
CA ASP A 663 -7.59 21.67 36.80
C ASP A 663 -8.94 21.28 36.19
N GLN A 664 -9.54 22.15 35.35
CA GLN A 664 -10.78 21.90 34.64
C GLN A 664 -10.55 21.23 33.27
N GLY A 665 -9.30 20.97 32.90
CA GLY A 665 -8.91 20.39 31.60
C GLY A 665 -9.00 21.40 30.46
N GLU A 666 -8.84 22.69 30.74
CA GLU A 666 -8.90 23.74 29.71
C GLU A 666 -7.49 24.21 29.36
N PHE A 667 -7.25 24.37 28.03
CA PHE A 667 -6.03 24.91 27.47
C PHE A 667 -6.34 25.69 26.20
N THR A 668 -5.88 26.93 26.10
CA THR A 668 -6.06 27.77 24.91
C THR A 668 -4.87 27.66 23.98
N ILE A 669 -5.13 27.36 22.70
CA ILE A 669 -4.12 27.31 21.64
C ILE A 669 -4.35 28.42 20.61
N THR A 670 -3.24 28.84 20.01
CA THR A 670 -3.25 29.67 18.80
C THR A 670 -2.44 28.94 17.73
N LEU A 671 -3.00 28.80 16.54
CA LEU A 671 -2.35 28.17 15.39
C LEU A 671 -2.47 29.10 14.20
N ASP A 672 -1.38 29.35 13.51
CA ASP A 672 -1.41 30.01 12.22
C ASP A 672 -1.99 29.10 11.13
N ALA A 673 -2.22 29.66 9.92
CA ALA A 673 -2.71 28.88 8.78
C ALA A 673 -1.80 27.68 8.49
N TYR A 674 -2.39 26.48 8.40
CA TYR A 674 -1.67 25.22 8.15
C TYR A 674 -0.56 24.90 9.17
N GLU A 675 -0.66 25.40 10.39
CA GLU A 675 0.30 25.14 11.46
C GLU A 675 -0.09 23.90 12.27
N GLY A 676 0.92 23.17 12.74
CA GLY A 676 0.76 22.05 13.66
C GLY A 676 1.63 22.22 14.91
N LEU A 677 1.09 21.88 16.09
CA LEU A 677 1.81 21.82 17.35
C LEU A 677 1.79 20.39 17.92
N ALA A 678 2.95 19.94 18.36
CA ALA A 678 3.08 18.71 19.15
C ALA A 678 3.39 19.11 20.60
N LEU A 679 2.39 19.03 21.45
CA LEU A 679 2.42 19.50 22.83
C LEU A 679 2.50 18.32 23.78
N ARG A 680 3.15 18.52 24.93
CA ARG A 680 3.18 17.55 26.02
C ARG A 680 2.76 18.21 27.31
N VAL A 681 1.81 17.59 28.00
CA VAL A 681 1.48 17.96 29.40
C VAL A 681 2.48 17.27 30.30
N VAL A 682 3.23 18.08 31.07
CA VAL A 682 4.20 17.61 32.06
C VAL A 682 3.48 17.46 33.37
N SER A 683 3.13 16.21 33.74
CA SER A 683 2.55 15.95 35.06
C SER A 683 3.54 16.36 36.18
N ALA A 684 3.10 17.11 37.16
CA ALA A 684 3.91 17.32 38.38
C ALA A 684 4.22 15.94 38.96
N ILE A 685 5.50 15.64 39.14
CA ILE A 685 5.92 14.43 39.84
C ILE A 685 5.41 14.62 41.28
N VAL A 686 4.37 13.87 41.67
CA VAL A 686 3.87 13.81 43.05
C VAL A 686 4.78 12.92 43.87
#